data_115cec1c41d785d63196020bba8690d7
#
_entry.id   115cec1c41d785d63196020bba8690d7
#
_cell.length_a   1.000
_cell.length_b   1.000
_cell.length_c   1.000
_cell.angle_alpha   90.00
_cell.angle_beta   90.00
_cell.angle_gamma   90.00
#
_symmetry.space_group_name_H-M   'P 1'
#
loop_
_entity.id
_entity.type
_entity.pdbx_description
1 polymer ?
#
loop_
_entity_poly.entity_id
_entity_poly.type
_entity_poly.pdbx_seq_one_letter_code
_entity_poly.pdbx_strand_id
1 'polypeptide(L)'
;LQCICRKEYYECYCRNGVSKIIGTLLDRYFEIEKQSYDASQIWKWLRNLNFHQGKTEKDSIAVKVLQNEDALRQNIVLLAFEGLKSLEEIHRVSWQTLSCYTHSGLNLRLQDYYFILDWAFENNNINLWTYYIQTHQFHVANRNQTNFELRKYAKLQAREKSEFLKAWIRKNLAAKASYKKTQVRIRRRIRNGNFKRKTIRNENINYIQNNRELIERGEHWGLLTDFANLMLNQPERIIEEFGDEELVKTSLRNCLPFIETYVPNLIELAKAQCDSVRYSSEEILSAACLEIFRESGNLESVKLELLKVLRTDIDTRPYAVDEKEYQKFKQEVDRILFPDTESRLQFLKDYIEPQLTYNDCQYTQVSWLRFSETFKEFQDTLPLEWLYKYPNISIETTKTLFDLSAQFCDRNKLKNLIIKRCDDLNTLLTKHATDFESLNSKVMFWFVRAFFFLDESEIVVYWNFLKEQEKTIFLLSDRHEGIRHGNHTFWPALTSTKIGWILDAFIDQWPKVNLPDSWGTGDPPNEIAYRFLSNVIWNFTKYITENTLSIVNSLISDSRFEAMLLDLKSIRSTVIRNLALITFNAPSPEEIVNFLDNDGVITVEGLRSLILEELKIFQIDLNSSETTSKNIFYNLQYKTAKLVEFKRLGEVEATLRVADRLRLRLEHKGITVTPEHQLQNANRCDITFSKIIDNQRKLLVLESKGQWHSELYNAATTQLSERYSIHPHAEQQGIYFVLWFGADEKVANSTKHGISSAQELKEILDKQLPIELKGLIDIFVLDVSL
;
A
#
# COMPACT_ATOMS: atom_id res chain seq x y z
N LEU A 1 -21.99 -1.59 -8.62
CA LEU A 1 -21.08 -2.56 -9.23
C LEU A 1 -20.79 -2.24 -10.70
N GLN A 2 -21.80 -2.04 -11.56
CA GLN A 2 -21.57 -1.72 -12.98
C GLN A 2 -20.72 -0.47 -13.21
N CYS A 3 -20.90 0.58 -12.40
CA CYS A 3 -20.09 1.81 -12.49
C CYS A 3 -18.66 1.59 -11.98
N ILE A 4 -18.50 0.85 -10.90
CA ILE A 4 -17.19 0.59 -10.27
C ILE A 4 -16.34 -0.36 -11.12
N CYS A 5 -16.96 -1.26 -11.87
CA CYS A 5 -16.28 -2.22 -12.75
C CYS A 5 -15.94 -1.67 -14.15
N ARG A 6 -16.18 -0.40 -14.45
CA ARG A 6 -15.73 0.18 -15.73
C ARG A 6 -14.21 0.31 -15.72
N LYS A 7 -13.58 -0.08 -16.83
CA LYS A 7 -12.12 -0.10 -17.02
C LYS A 7 -11.47 1.25 -16.68
N GLU A 8 -12.13 2.36 -16.99
CA GLU A 8 -11.70 3.75 -16.74
C GLU A 8 -11.54 4.09 -15.25
N TYR A 9 -12.42 3.58 -14.38
CA TYR A 9 -12.31 3.77 -12.93
C TYR A 9 -11.23 2.89 -12.31
N TYR A 10 -10.93 1.76 -12.94
CA TYR A 10 -9.96 0.80 -12.46
C TYR A 10 -8.52 1.20 -12.73
N GLU A 11 -8.28 1.88 -13.83
CA GLU A 11 -6.94 2.34 -14.22
C GLU A 11 -6.49 3.58 -13.43
N CYS A 12 -7.43 4.36 -12.83
CA CYS A 12 -7.08 5.65 -12.27
C CYS A 12 -6.58 5.65 -10.82
N TYR A 13 -7.19 4.97 -9.83
CA TYR A 13 -6.90 5.48 -8.47
C TYR A 13 -6.79 4.52 -7.29
N CYS A 14 -7.29 3.29 -7.30
CA CYS A 14 -7.22 2.45 -6.09
C CYS A 14 -7.41 0.96 -6.34
N ARG A 15 -6.47 0.29 -6.99
CA ARG A 15 -6.56 -1.16 -7.27
C ARG A 15 -6.96 -1.98 -6.04
N ASN A 16 -6.41 -1.70 -4.88
CA ASN A 16 -6.73 -2.43 -3.64
C ASN A 16 -8.08 -2.06 -3.03
N GLY A 17 -8.46 -0.78 -3.07
CA GLY A 17 -9.73 -0.30 -2.55
C GLY A 17 -10.92 -0.77 -3.39
N VAL A 18 -10.81 -0.66 -4.71
CA VAL A 18 -11.84 -1.14 -5.65
C VAL A 18 -12.02 -2.64 -5.53
N SER A 19 -10.95 -3.41 -5.36
CA SER A 19 -11.02 -4.86 -5.12
C SER A 19 -11.79 -5.22 -3.88
N LYS A 20 -11.50 -4.54 -2.78
CA LYS A 20 -12.17 -4.76 -1.50
C LYS A 20 -13.66 -4.41 -1.61
N ILE A 21 -13.99 -3.31 -2.29
CA ILE A 21 -15.37 -2.90 -2.54
C ILE A 21 -16.10 -3.96 -3.41
N ILE A 22 -15.49 -4.40 -4.52
CA ILE A 22 -16.08 -5.42 -5.39
C ILE A 22 -16.24 -6.75 -4.62
N GLY A 23 -15.25 -7.16 -3.83
CA GLY A 23 -15.36 -8.35 -2.98
C GLY A 23 -16.52 -8.26 -2.00
N THR A 24 -16.64 -7.15 -1.29
CA THR A 24 -17.76 -6.91 -0.36
C THR A 24 -19.12 -6.88 -1.05
N LEU A 25 -19.19 -6.26 -2.23
CA LEU A 25 -20.45 -6.19 -3.00
C LEU A 25 -20.82 -7.56 -3.63
N LEU A 26 -19.82 -8.35 -4.02
CA LEU A 26 -20.05 -9.74 -4.44
C LEU A 26 -20.54 -10.60 -3.27
N ASP A 27 -19.92 -10.51 -2.10
CA ASP A 27 -20.38 -11.21 -0.91
C ASP A 27 -21.83 -10.84 -0.59
N ARG A 28 -22.17 -9.55 -0.65
CA ARG A 28 -23.54 -9.08 -0.45
C ARG A 28 -24.51 -9.57 -1.51
N TYR A 29 -24.09 -9.63 -2.76
CA TYR A 29 -24.90 -10.22 -3.85
C TYR A 29 -25.22 -11.69 -3.55
N PHE A 30 -24.23 -12.48 -3.18
CA PHE A 30 -24.41 -13.89 -2.85
C PHE A 30 -25.22 -14.13 -1.56
N GLU A 31 -25.22 -13.19 -0.62
CA GLU A 31 -26.11 -13.23 0.56
C GLU A 31 -27.57 -13.02 0.22
N ILE A 32 -27.85 -12.13 -0.75
CA ILE A 32 -29.23 -11.75 -1.14
C ILE A 32 -29.80 -12.80 -2.09
N GLU A 33 -29.06 -13.15 -3.15
CA GLU A 33 -29.49 -14.06 -4.22
C GLU A 33 -29.15 -15.52 -3.85
N LYS A 34 -29.88 -16.08 -2.87
CA LYS A 34 -29.56 -17.39 -2.29
C LYS A 34 -29.65 -18.60 -3.20
N GLN A 35 -30.34 -18.54 -4.36
CA GLN A 35 -30.64 -19.74 -5.17
C GLN A 35 -30.60 -19.57 -6.70
N SER A 36 -30.44 -18.39 -7.25
CA SER A 36 -30.37 -18.20 -8.71
C SER A 36 -29.30 -17.18 -9.08
N TYR A 37 -28.06 -17.66 -9.18
CA TYR A 37 -26.94 -16.82 -9.52
C TYR A 37 -26.81 -16.60 -11.02
N ASP A 38 -26.80 -15.34 -11.48
CA ASP A 38 -26.55 -14.99 -12.88
C ASP A 38 -25.05 -15.01 -13.19
N ALA A 39 -24.58 -16.08 -13.83
CA ALA A 39 -23.20 -16.25 -14.23
C ALA A 39 -22.71 -15.13 -15.16
N SER A 40 -23.59 -14.63 -16.07
CA SER A 40 -23.23 -13.53 -16.98
C SER A 40 -22.99 -12.22 -16.24
N GLN A 41 -23.82 -11.92 -15.25
CA GLN A 41 -23.68 -10.73 -14.43
C GLN A 41 -22.42 -10.81 -13.55
N ILE A 42 -22.18 -11.96 -12.92
CA ILE A 42 -20.98 -12.21 -12.12
C ILE A 42 -19.73 -12.08 -12.99
N TRP A 43 -19.74 -12.66 -14.20
CA TRP A 43 -18.63 -12.56 -15.13
C TRP A 43 -18.35 -11.12 -15.54
N LYS A 44 -19.37 -10.31 -15.82
CA LYS A 44 -19.20 -8.86 -16.13
C LYS A 44 -18.50 -8.10 -14.99
N TRP A 45 -18.70 -8.50 -13.77
CA TRP A 45 -18.01 -7.90 -12.63
C TRP A 45 -16.56 -8.41 -12.47
N LEU A 46 -16.35 -9.71 -12.63
CA LEU A 46 -15.06 -10.36 -12.41
C LEU A 46 -14.07 -10.16 -13.56
N ARG A 47 -14.52 -10.07 -14.81
CA ARG A 47 -13.64 -9.99 -15.99
C ARG A 47 -12.70 -8.78 -16.04
N ASN A 48 -13.05 -7.71 -15.33
CA ASN A 48 -12.29 -6.48 -15.26
C ASN A 48 -11.34 -6.42 -14.05
N LEU A 49 -11.38 -7.46 -13.22
CA LEU A 49 -10.52 -7.56 -12.06
C LEU A 49 -9.15 -8.10 -12.49
N ASN A 50 -8.22 -7.22 -12.85
CA ASN A 50 -6.82 -7.57 -13.11
C ASN A 50 -6.03 -7.59 -11.80
N PHE A 51 -5.96 -8.73 -11.12
CA PHE A 51 -5.34 -8.79 -9.81
C PHE A 51 -4.04 -9.54 -9.73
N HIS A 52 -3.02 -8.82 -9.30
CA HIS A 52 -1.82 -9.42 -8.73
C HIS A 52 -1.80 -9.44 -7.18
N GLN A 53 -2.81 -8.89 -6.48
CA GLN A 53 -2.70 -8.68 -5.03
C GLN A 53 -3.98 -8.85 -4.22
N GLY A 54 -5.07 -9.30 -4.80
CA GLY A 54 -6.28 -9.63 -4.03
C GLY A 54 -6.09 -10.93 -3.26
N LYS A 55 -5.52 -10.87 -2.05
CA LYS A 55 -5.83 -11.87 -1.03
C LYS A 55 -7.32 -11.72 -0.76
N THR A 56 -8.15 -12.45 -1.52
CA THR A 56 -9.54 -12.66 -1.13
C THR A 56 -9.47 -13.33 0.23
N GLU A 57 -10.07 -12.70 1.22
CA GLU A 57 -10.15 -13.23 2.57
C GLU A 57 -10.70 -14.66 2.46
N LYS A 58 -10.08 -15.61 3.14
CA LYS A 58 -10.48 -17.04 3.14
C LYS A 58 -11.95 -17.24 3.54
N ASP A 59 -12.54 -16.24 4.13
CA ASP A 59 -13.91 -16.22 4.64
C ASP A 59 -14.94 -15.56 3.72
N SER A 60 -14.54 -15.05 2.55
CA SER A 60 -15.46 -14.45 1.61
C SER A 60 -16.56 -15.43 1.18
N ILE A 61 -17.81 -14.99 1.23
CA ILE A 61 -18.99 -15.76 0.80
C ILE A 61 -18.89 -16.05 -0.69
N ALA A 62 -18.50 -15.08 -1.49
CA ALA A 62 -18.31 -15.22 -2.93
C ALA A 62 -17.28 -16.31 -3.26
N VAL A 63 -16.17 -16.39 -2.52
CA VAL A 63 -15.19 -17.46 -2.70
C VAL A 63 -15.79 -18.83 -2.37
N LYS A 64 -16.48 -18.94 -1.24
CA LYS A 64 -17.10 -20.21 -0.81
C LYS A 64 -18.15 -20.69 -1.82
N VAL A 65 -19.03 -19.79 -2.29
CA VAL A 65 -20.06 -20.15 -3.29
C VAL A 65 -19.42 -20.56 -4.60
N LEU A 66 -18.51 -19.77 -5.17
CA LEU A 66 -17.87 -20.11 -6.44
C LEU A 66 -17.02 -21.38 -6.37
N GLN A 67 -16.47 -21.71 -5.19
CA GLN A 67 -15.75 -22.97 -5.00
C GLN A 67 -16.67 -24.17 -4.84
N ASN A 68 -17.85 -24.01 -4.29
CA ASN A 68 -18.78 -25.12 -4.02
C ASN A 68 -19.79 -25.35 -5.13
N GLU A 69 -20.14 -24.31 -5.90
CA GLU A 69 -21.10 -24.37 -6.99
C GLU A 69 -20.39 -24.60 -8.33
N ASP A 70 -20.10 -25.89 -8.64
CA ASP A 70 -19.38 -26.28 -9.86
C ASP A 70 -20.06 -25.78 -11.13
N ALA A 71 -21.38 -25.91 -11.23
CA ALA A 71 -22.16 -25.47 -12.39
C ALA A 71 -22.05 -23.94 -12.62
N LEU A 72 -22.11 -23.15 -11.56
CA LEU A 72 -21.94 -21.70 -11.65
C LEU A 72 -20.53 -21.34 -12.13
N ARG A 73 -19.50 -21.94 -11.52
CA ARG A 73 -18.10 -21.69 -11.88
C ARG A 73 -17.82 -22.10 -13.33
N GLN A 74 -18.31 -23.25 -13.76
CA GLN A 74 -18.17 -23.76 -15.11
C GLN A 74 -18.86 -22.83 -16.14
N ASN A 75 -20.04 -22.32 -15.85
CA ASN A 75 -20.72 -21.35 -16.71
C ASN A 75 -19.93 -20.04 -16.82
N ILE A 76 -19.33 -19.55 -15.74
CA ILE A 76 -18.46 -18.38 -15.79
C ILE A 76 -17.23 -18.65 -16.65
N VAL A 77 -16.63 -19.83 -16.55
CA VAL A 77 -15.48 -20.24 -17.37
C VAL A 77 -15.84 -20.30 -18.86
N LEU A 78 -17.03 -20.81 -19.22
CA LEU A 78 -17.50 -20.78 -20.61
C LEU A 78 -17.64 -19.36 -21.14
N LEU A 79 -18.25 -18.47 -20.37
CA LEU A 79 -18.34 -17.05 -20.73
C LEU A 79 -16.97 -16.39 -20.92
N ALA A 80 -15.99 -16.80 -20.11
CA ALA A 80 -14.61 -16.28 -20.22
C ALA A 80 -13.93 -16.71 -21.54
N PHE A 81 -14.24 -17.88 -22.07
CA PHE A 81 -13.67 -18.40 -23.31
C PHE A 81 -14.59 -18.24 -24.54
N GLU A 82 -15.77 -17.68 -24.37
CA GLU A 82 -16.71 -17.44 -25.48
C GLU A 82 -16.07 -16.56 -26.57
N GLY A 83 -16.12 -17.04 -27.81
CA GLY A 83 -15.56 -16.34 -28.98
C GLY A 83 -14.03 -16.38 -29.12
N LEU A 84 -13.26 -16.87 -28.13
CA LEU A 84 -11.80 -16.94 -28.20
C LEU A 84 -11.35 -18.10 -29.09
N LYS A 85 -10.52 -17.80 -30.10
CA LYS A 85 -9.96 -18.78 -31.04
C LYS A 85 -8.45 -18.86 -31.04
N SER A 86 -7.76 -17.78 -30.67
CA SER A 86 -6.30 -17.76 -30.66
C SER A 86 -5.70 -18.33 -29.35
N LEU A 87 -4.55 -19.00 -29.46
CA LEU A 87 -3.82 -19.51 -28.28
C LEU A 87 -3.36 -18.38 -27.34
N GLU A 88 -3.04 -17.23 -27.89
CA GLU A 88 -2.56 -16.07 -27.14
C GLU A 88 -3.69 -15.48 -26.28
N GLU A 89 -4.89 -15.31 -26.85
CA GLU A 89 -6.07 -14.84 -26.10
C GLU A 89 -6.47 -15.84 -25.02
N ILE A 90 -6.50 -17.14 -25.35
CA ILE A 90 -6.78 -18.21 -24.37
C ILE A 90 -5.78 -18.17 -23.21
N HIS A 91 -4.48 -18.02 -23.54
CA HIS A 91 -3.43 -17.90 -22.53
C HIS A 91 -3.62 -16.67 -21.66
N ARG A 92 -3.91 -15.52 -22.25
CA ARG A 92 -4.15 -14.26 -21.55
C ARG A 92 -5.32 -14.38 -20.58
N VAL A 93 -6.48 -14.86 -21.04
CA VAL A 93 -7.67 -15.04 -20.19
C VAL A 93 -7.41 -16.06 -19.09
N SER A 94 -6.83 -17.21 -19.42
CA SER A 94 -6.50 -18.23 -18.43
C SER A 94 -5.55 -17.73 -17.35
N TRP A 95 -4.52 -16.98 -17.73
CA TRP A 95 -3.53 -16.45 -16.80
C TRP A 95 -4.04 -15.22 -16.04
N GLN A 96 -4.63 -14.26 -16.71
CA GLN A 96 -5.04 -13.00 -16.09
C GLN A 96 -6.36 -13.07 -15.32
N THR A 97 -7.27 -13.96 -15.71
CA THR A 97 -8.62 -13.96 -15.17
C THR A 97 -8.97 -15.22 -14.38
N LEU A 98 -8.48 -16.38 -14.81
CA LEU A 98 -8.79 -17.68 -14.18
C LEU A 98 -7.64 -18.27 -13.38
N SER A 99 -6.53 -17.52 -13.18
CA SER A 99 -5.43 -17.96 -12.35
C SER A 99 -5.72 -17.72 -10.86
N CYS A 100 -4.97 -18.40 -10.00
CA CYS A 100 -5.05 -18.22 -8.54
C CYS A 100 -4.71 -16.79 -8.05
N TYR A 101 -4.25 -15.94 -8.95
CA TYR A 101 -3.90 -14.54 -8.63
C TYR A 101 -5.07 -13.56 -8.78
N THR A 102 -6.17 -13.94 -9.43
CA THR A 102 -7.31 -13.07 -9.65
C THR A 102 -8.35 -13.18 -8.53
N HIS A 103 -9.15 -14.22 -8.55
CA HIS A 103 -10.16 -14.46 -7.51
C HIS A 103 -10.10 -15.93 -7.13
N SER A 104 -9.82 -16.24 -5.87
CA SER A 104 -9.61 -17.62 -5.41
C SER A 104 -10.85 -18.52 -5.62
N GLY A 105 -12.05 -17.92 -5.73
CA GLY A 105 -13.27 -18.62 -6.10
C GLY A 105 -13.28 -19.17 -7.53
N LEU A 106 -12.49 -18.57 -8.45
CA LEU A 106 -12.35 -19.02 -9.84
C LEU A 106 -11.19 -20.00 -10.04
N ASN A 107 -10.51 -20.44 -8.97
CA ASN A 107 -9.49 -21.46 -9.09
C ASN A 107 -10.06 -22.74 -9.68
N LEU A 108 -9.54 -23.12 -10.83
CA LEU A 108 -10.02 -24.33 -11.53
C LEU A 108 -9.67 -25.58 -10.76
N ARG A 109 -10.66 -26.44 -10.57
CA ARG A 109 -10.53 -27.78 -10.00
C ARG A 109 -10.32 -28.80 -11.11
N LEU A 110 -9.93 -30.01 -10.78
CA LEU A 110 -9.73 -31.08 -11.77
C LEU A 110 -10.98 -31.31 -12.64
N GLN A 111 -12.17 -31.25 -12.03
CA GLN A 111 -13.44 -31.39 -12.73
C GLN A 111 -13.67 -30.31 -13.78
N ASP A 112 -13.24 -29.09 -13.50
CA ASP A 112 -13.35 -27.98 -14.45
C ASP A 112 -12.45 -28.18 -15.67
N TYR A 113 -11.28 -28.83 -15.50
CA TYR A 113 -10.41 -29.20 -16.63
C TYR A 113 -11.10 -30.23 -17.54
N TYR A 114 -11.74 -31.24 -16.98
CA TYR A 114 -12.52 -32.18 -17.77
C TYR A 114 -13.68 -31.49 -18.47
N PHE A 115 -14.43 -30.67 -17.78
CA PHE A 115 -15.52 -29.89 -18.33
C PHE A 115 -15.08 -28.99 -19.51
N ILE A 116 -13.96 -28.27 -19.36
CA ILE A 116 -13.41 -27.44 -20.44
C ILE A 116 -12.97 -28.29 -21.63
N LEU A 117 -12.39 -29.46 -21.38
CA LEU A 117 -11.98 -30.38 -22.44
C LEU A 117 -13.20 -30.90 -23.22
N ASP A 118 -14.26 -31.28 -22.52
CA ASP A 118 -15.52 -31.75 -23.15
C ASP A 118 -16.15 -30.66 -23.97
N TRP A 119 -16.35 -29.49 -23.38
CA TRP A 119 -16.94 -28.35 -24.09
C TRP A 119 -16.11 -27.93 -25.31
N ALA A 120 -14.78 -27.84 -25.17
CA ALA A 120 -13.90 -27.48 -26.29
C ALA A 120 -13.90 -28.55 -27.40
N PHE A 121 -14.05 -29.84 -27.03
CA PHE A 121 -14.17 -30.94 -27.98
C PHE A 121 -15.48 -30.90 -28.75
N GLU A 122 -16.61 -30.67 -28.05
CA GLU A 122 -17.94 -30.54 -28.66
C GLU A 122 -18.02 -29.33 -29.58
N ASN A 123 -17.49 -28.20 -29.18
CA ASN A 123 -17.50 -26.95 -29.96
C ASN A 123 -16.33 -26.82 -30.96
N ASN A 124 -15.58 -27.89 -31.21
CA ASN A 124 -14.45 -27.92 -32.13
C ASN A 124 -13.39 -26.85 -31.90
N ASN A 125 -13.21 -26.40 -30.64
CA ASN A 125 -12.17 -25.46 -30.27
C ASN A 125 -10.86 -26.19 -29.92
N ILE A 126 -10.09 -26.55 -30.97
CA ILE A 126 -8.85 -27.31 -30.84
C ILE A 126 -7.79 -26.57 -30.01
N ASN A 127 -7.73 -25.24 -30.08
CA ASN A 127 -6.75 -24.45 -29.37
C ASN A 127 -7.02 -24.45 -27.87
N LEU A 128 -8.27 -24.23 -27.44
CA LEU A 128 -8.68 -24.31 -26.04
C LEU A 128 -8.45 -25.72 -25.49
N TRP A 129 -8.90 -26.75 -26.22
CA TRP A 129 -8.70 -28.13 -25.84
C TRP A 129 -7.21 -28.47 -25.69
N THR A 130 -6.36 -28.09 -26.66
CA THR A 130 -4.91 -28.34 -26.60
C THR A 130 -4.23 -27.61 -25.45
N TYR A 131 -4.76 -26.45 -25.05
CA TYR A 131 -4.27 -25.69 -23.92
C TYR A 131 -4.52 -26.41 -22.59
N TYR A 132 -5.74 -26.96 -22.40
CA TYR A 132 -6.15 -27.57 -21.14
C TYR A 132 -5.90 -29.06 -20.97
N ILE A 133 -5.22 -29.75 -21.92
CA ILE A 133 -4.78 -31.14 -21.72
C ILE A 133 -3.70 -31.31 -20.63
N GLN A 134 -3.32 -30.23 -19.97
CA GLN A 134 -2.44 -30.22 -18.81
C GLN A 134 -2.83 -29.05 -17.89
N THR A 135 -2.61 -29.21 -16.57
CA THR A 135 -2.82 -28.12 -15.64
C THR A 135 -1.75 -27.04 -15.76
N HIS A 136 -2.17 -25.77 -15.75
CA HIS A 136 -1.32 -24.59 -15.73
C HIS A 136 -1.16 -24.01 -14.30
N GLN A 137 -1.91 -24.50 -13.33
CA GLN A 137 -1.82 -24.06 -11.93
C GLN A 137 -0.69 -24.78 -11.20
N PHE A 138 0.13 -24.00 -10.47
CA PHE A 138 1.28 -24.52 -9.73
C PHE A 138 0.91 -25.28 -8.46
N HIS A 139 -0.25 -25.00 -7.87
CA HIS A 139 -0.67 -25.51 -6.56
C HIS A 139 -1.58 -26.74 -6.61
N VAL A 140 -1.70 -27.39 -7.76
CA VAL A 140 -2.47 -28.63 -7.87
C VAL A 140 -1.69 -29.77 -7.22
N ALA A 141 -2.28 -30.36 -6.19
CA ALA A 141 -1.72 -31.54 -5.55
C ALA A 141 -1.48 -32.67 -6.58
N ASN A 142 -0.34 -33.35 -6.51
CA ASN A 142 0.04 -34.42 -7.44
C ASN A 142 0.00 -34.02 -8.93
N ARG A 143 0.45 -32.82 -9.26
CA ARG A 143 0.42 -32.23 -10.62
C ARG A 143 0.83 -33.21 -11.74
N ASN A 144 1.85 -34.03 -11.51
CA ASN A 144 2.30 -34.99 -12.51
C ASN A 144 1.26 -36.09 -12.78
N GLN A 145 0.62 -36.59 -11.75
CA GLN A 145 -0.46 -37.58 -11.84
C GLN A 145 -1.68 -36.97 -12.53
N THR A 146 -2.09 -35.79 -12.11
CA THR A 146 -3.20 -35.05 -12.72
C THR A 146 -2.97 -34.79 -14.20
N ASN A 147 -1.79 -34.36 -14.60
CA ASN A 147 -1.44 -34.15 -16.01
C ASN A 147 -1.43 -35.47 -16.82
N PHE A 148 -1.06 -36.57 -16.19
CA PHE A 148 -1.11 -37.86 -16.83
C PHE A 148 -2.56 -38.28 -17.12
N GLU A 149 -3.45 -38.11 -16.15
CA GLU A 149 -4.87 -38.42 -16.25
C GLU A 149 -5.58 -37.55 -17.29
N LEU A 150 -5.37 -36.24 -17.27
CA LEU A 150 -5.91 -35.31 -18.27
C LEU A 150 -5.47 -35.69 -19.68
N ARG A 151 -4.19 -36.03 -19.88
CA ARG A 151 -3.68 -36.48 -21.20
C ARG A 151 -4.25 -37.81 -21.64
N LYS A 152 -4.47 -38.73 -20.70
CA LYS A 152 -5.12 -40.01 -20.98
C LYS A 152 -6.56 -39.79 -21.42
N TYR A 153 -7.30 -38.93 -20.73
CA TYR A 153 -8.66 -38.55 -21.05
C TYR A 153 -8.75 -37.88 -22.44
N ALA A 154 -7.96 -36.84 -22.68
CA ALA A 154 -7.88 -36.15 -23.95
C ALA A 154 -7.50 -37.09 -25.11
N LYS A 155 -6.67 -38.13 -24.86
CA LYS A 155 -6.36 -39.14 -25.88
C LYS A 155 -7.58 -39.97 -26.29
N LEU A 156 -8.47 -40.26 -25.36
CA LEU A 156 -9.69 -41.00 -25.68
C LEU A 156 -10.61 -40.13 -26.55
N GLN A 157 -10.87 -38.88 -26.17
CA GLN A 157 -11.64 -37.92 -26.99
C GLN A 157 -11.04 -37.73 -28.38
N ALA A 158 -9.70 -37.56 -28.46
CA ALA A 158 -9.03 -37.32 -29.74
C ALA A 158 -9.18 -38.46 -30.76
N ARG A 159 -9.50 -39.69 -30.35
CA ARG A 159 -9.70 -40.80 -31.26
C ARG A 159 -10.97 -40.66 -32.08
N GLU A 160 -11.94 -39.86 -31.64
CA GLU A 160 -13.21 -39.67 -32.29
C GLU A 160 -13.18 -38.64 -33.41
N LYS A 161 -12.23 -37.66 -33.33
CA LYS A 161 -12.09 -36.57 -34.33
C LYS A 161 -10.66 -36.48 -34.85
N SER A 162 -10.48 -36.61 -36.15
CA SER A 162 -9.13 -36.66 -36.78
C SER A 162 -8.25 -35.41 -36.50
N GLU A 163 -8.86 -34.23 -36.45
CA GLU A 163 -8.13 -32.96 -36.18
C GLU A 163 -7.60 -32.90 -34.75
N PHE A 164 -8.40 -33.35 -33.81
CA PHE A 164 -7.99 -33.46 -32.38
C PHE A 164 -6.90 -34.52 -32.20
N LEU A 165 -6.97 -35.63 -32.95
CA LEU A 165 -5.92 -36.65 -32.91
C LEU A 165 -4.60 -36.10 -33.46
N LYS A 166 -4.63 -35.35 -34.55
CA LYS A 166 -3.42 -34.69 -35.11
C LYS A 166 -2.83 -33.69 -34.09
N ALA A 167 -3.68 -32.87 -33.43
CA ALA A 167 -3.27 -31.91 -32.41
C ALA A 167 -2.66 -32.61 -31.17
N TRP A 168 -3.32 -33.70 -30.70
CA TRP A 168 -2.80 -34.53 -29.59
C TRP A 168 -1.43 -35.15 -29.92
N ILE A 169 -1.29 -35.76 -31.12
CA ILE A 169 -0.06 -36.35 -31.56
C ILE A 169 1.07 -35.31 -31.61
N ARG A 170 0.82 -34.14 -32.24
CA ARG A 170 1.79 -33.04 -32.34
C ARG A 170 2.27 -32.60 -30.95
N LYS A 171 1.36 -32.36 -30.02
CA LYS A 171 1.68 -31.88 -28.66
C LYS A 171 2.42 -32.93 -27.84
N ASN A 172 1.99 -34.19 -27.88
CA ASN A 172 2.55 -35.24 -27.03
C ASN A 172 3.81 -35.95 -27.59
N LEU A 173 4.00 -36.04 -28.89
CA LEU A 173 5.23 -36.64 -29.45
C LEU A 173 6.44 -35.74 -29.21
N ALA A 174 6.33 -34.44 -29.41
CA ALA A 174 7.41 -33.49 -29.14
C ALA A 174 7.78 -33.46 -27.63
N ALA A 175 6.81 -33.38 -26.77
CA ALA A 175 7.02 -33.42 -25.31
C ALA A 175 7.59 -34.76 -24.81
N LYS A 176 7.11 -35.89 -25.36
CA LYS A 176 7.50 -37.22 -24.95
C LYS A 176 8.91 -37.58 -25.33
N ALA A 177 9.37 -37.16 -26.52
CA ALA A 177 10.75 -37.41 -26.99
C ALA A 177 11.76 -36.64 -26.15
N SER A 178 11.53 -35.35 -25.87
CA SER A 178 12.39 -34.54 -25.04
C SER A 178 12.39 -35.04 -23.56
N TYR A 179 11.22 -35.33 -23.02
CA TYR A 179 11.07 -35.84 -21.65
C TYR A 179 11.79 -37.17 -21.45
N LYS A 180 11.64 -38.15 -22.38
CA LYS A 180 12.34 -39.43 -22.30
C LYS A 180 13.87 -39.29 -22.33
N LYS A 181 14.39 -38.44 -23.22
CA LYS A 181 15.84 -38.15 -23.30
C LYS A 181 16.36 -37.57 -21.99
N THR A 182 15.63 -36.61 -21.44
CA THR A 182 15.99 -35.95 -20.17
C THR A 182 15.92 -36.96 -19.01
N GLN A 183 14.85 -37.76 -18.90
CA GLN A 183 14.71 -38.75 -17.87
C GLN A 183 15.79 -39.84 -17.92
N VAL A 184 16.16 -40.29 -19.10
CA VAL A 184 17.28 -41.27 -19.26
C VAL A 184 18.61 -40.65 -18.83
N ARG A 185 18.87 -39.38 -19.16
CA ARG A 185 20.08 -38.67 -18.71
C ARG A 185 20.09 -38.51 -17.18
N ILE A 186 18.97 -38.09 -16.60
CA ILE A 186 18.84 -37.93 -15.14
C ILE A 186 19.07 -39.29 -14.43
N ARG A 187 18.39 -40.36 -14.86
CA ARG A 187 18.54 -41.71 -14.27
C ARG A 187 19.98 -42.22 -14.38
N ARG A 188 20.65 -42.00 -15.53
CA ARG A 188 22.08 -42.36 -15.68
C ARG A 188 22.96 -41.57 -14.72
N ARG A 189 22.71 -40.25 -14.60
CA ARG A 189 23.47 -39.37 -13.69
C ARG A 189 23.29 -39.79 -12.22
N ILE A 190 22.05 -40.08 -11.81
CA ILE A 190 21.73 -40.55 -10.45
C ILE A 190 22.40 -41.90 -10.19
N ARG A 191 22.26 -42.85 -11.13
CA ARG A 191 22.85 -44.18 -10.97
C ARG A 191 24.38 -44.16 -10.88
N ASN A 192 25.04 -43.39 -11.75
CA ASN A 192 26.49 -43.24 -11.71
C ASN A 192 26.94 -42.46 -10.44
N GLY A 193 26.16 -41.45 -10.04
CA GLY A 193 26.40 -40.73 -8.78
C GLY A 193 26.28 -41.65 -7.56
N ASN A 194 25.23 -42.45 -7.50
CA ASN A 194 25.02 -43.41 -6.40
C ASN A 194 26.10 -44.49 -6.35
N PHE A 195 26.53 -44.97 -7.49
CA PHE A 195 27.64 -45.95 -7.54
C PHE A 195 28.93 -45.34 -7.02
N LYS A 196 29.32 -44.17 -7.51
CA LYS A 196 30.50 -43.44 -7.01
C LYS A 196 30.44 -43.18 -5.51
N ARG A 197 29.27 -42.67 -5.04
CA ARG A 197 29.06 -42.43 -3.60
C ARG A 197 29.25 -43.69 -2.78
N LYS A 198 28.68 -44.84 -3.21
CA LYS A 198 28.83 -46.11 -2.49
C LYS A 198 30.28 -46.58 -2.40
N THR A 199 31.05 -46.39 -3.49
CA THR A 199 32.48 -46.75 -3.49
C THR A 199 33.27 -45.87 -2.51
N ILE A 200 33.12 -44.55 -2.61
CA ILE A 200 33.78 -43.58 -1.71
C ILE A 200 33.41 -43.86 -0.24
N ARG A 201 32.13 -44.14 0.01
CA ARG A 201 31.64 -44.49 1.36
C ARG A 201 32.33 -45.71 1.95
N ASN A 202 32.47 -46.77 1.18
CA ASN A 202 33.14 -47.97 1.64
C ASN A 202 34.64 -47.73 1.89
N GLU A 203 35.28 -46.93 1.07
CA GLU A 203 36.66 -46.49 1.25
C GLU A 203 36.82 -45.65 2.51
N ASN A 204 35.92 -44.74 2.79
CA ASN A 204 35.90 -43.93 4.02
C ASN A 204 35.71 -44.79 5.26
N ILE A 205 34.75 -45.73 5.26
CA ILE A 205 34.52 -46.64 6.37
C ILE A 205 35.76 -47.46 6.66
N ASN A 206 36.41 -48.05 5.66
CA ASN A 206 37.65 -48.79 5.81
C ASN A 206 38.78 -47.91 6.34
N TYR A 207 38.91 -46.70 5.85
CA TYR A 207 39.90 -45.73 6.35
C TYR A 207 39.67 -45.39 7.83
N ILE A 208 38.42 -45.14 8.21
CA ILE A 208 38.02 -44.87 9.61
C ILE A 208 38.37 -46.02 10.53
N GLN A 209 38.07 -47.26 10.11
CA GLN A 209 38.41 -48.46 10.89
C GLN A 209 39.91 -48.63 11.12
N ASN A 210 40.73 -48.37 10.10
CA ASN A 210 42.18 -48.47 10.15
C ASN A 210 42.85 -47.37 10.97
N ASN A 211 42.19 -46.23 11.17
CA ASN A 211 42.72 -45.09 11.90
C ASN A 211 41.92 -44.76 13.17
N ARG A 212 41.19 -45.72 13.71
CA ARG A 212 40.24 -45.55 14.79
C ARG A 212 40.80 -44.78 15.98
N GLU A 213 41.97 -45.13 16.49
CA GLU A 213 42.57 -44.50 17.67
C GLU A 213 42.84 -42.98 17.46
N LEU A 214 43.34 -42.60 16.29
CA LEU A 214 43.59 -41.21 15.93
C LEU A 214 42.28 -40.39 15.82
N ILE A 215 41.25 -41.05 15.26
CA ILE A 215 39.94 -40.44 15.08
C ILE A 215 39.23 -40.29 16.42
N GLU A 216 39.26 -41.26 17.30
CA GLU A 216 38.70 -41.18 18.66
C GLU A 216 39.33 -40.07 19.50
N ARG A 217 40.63 -39.74 19.28
CA ARG A 217 41.28 -38.60 19.92
C ARG A 217 40.83 -37.25 19.35
N GLY A 218 40.12 -37.25 18.21
CA GLY A 218 39.70 -36.02 17.54
C GLY A 218 40.83 -35.26 16.86
N GLU A 219 41.88 -35.97 16.37
CA GLU A 219 43.11 -35.37 15.81
C GLU A 219 43.18 -35.43 14.27
N HIS A 220 42.04 -35.74 13.58
CA HIS A 220 42.00 -35.88 12.13
C HIS A 220 41.18 -34.78 11.46
N TRP A 221 41.83 -33.70 11.02
CA TRP A 221 41.19 -32.50 10.50
C TRP A 221 40.13 -32.75 9.40
N GLY A 222 40.47 -33.53 8.36
CA GLY A 222 39.57 -33.77 7.22
C GLY A 222 38.27 -34.48 7.64
N LEU A 223 38.37 -35.50 8.50
CA LEU A 223 37.19 -36.19 8.99
C LEU A 223 36.38 -35.34 9.98
N LEU A 224 37.04 -34.55 10.82
CA LEU A 224 36.33 -33.64 11.71
C LEU A 224 35.46 -32.62 10.94
N THR A 225 35.94 -32.10 9.79
CA THR A 225 35.15 -31.24 8.93
C THR A 225 33.93 -31.98 8.38
N ASP A 226 34.10 -33.21 7.88
CA ASP A 226 32.99 -34.01 7.34
C ASP A 226 32.01 -34.43 8.45
N PHE A 227 32.49 -34.80 9.62
CA PHE A 227 31.68 -35.15 10.80
C PHE A 227 30.86 -33.95 11.26
N ALA A 228 31.46 -32.77 11.39
CA ALA A 228 30.79 -31.57 11.79
C ALA A 228 29.69 -31.19 10.81
N ASN A 229 30.02 -31.20 9.51
CA ASN A 229 29.04 -30.86 8.49
C ASN A 229 27.82 -31.79 8.51
N LEU A 230 28.01 -33.10 8.61
CA LEU A 230 26.88 -34.05 8.71
C LEU A 230 26.14 -33.95 10.05
N MET A 231 26.85 -33.82 11.16
CA MET A 231 26.24 -33.69 12.49
C MET A 231 25.30 -32.45 12.57
N LEU A 232 25.71 -31.33 12.00
CA LEU A 232 24.94 -30.07 12.03
C LEU A 232 23.83 -30.04 11.00
N ASN A 233 23.99 -30.70 9.83
CA ASN A 233 23.07 -30.51 8.70
C ASN A 233 22.24 -31.73 8.32
N GLN A 234 22.74 -32.96 8.54
CA GLN A 234 22.10 -34.22 8.14
C GLN A 234 22.51 -35.38 9.09
N PRO A 235 22.24 -35.28 10.38
CA PRO A 235 22.71 -36.27 11.37
C PRO A 235 22.22 -37.69 11.09
N GLU A 236 21.07 -37.87 10.49
CA GLU A 236 20.51 -39.17 10.10
C GLU A 236 21.37 -39.94 9.09
N ARG A 237 22.33 -39.30 8.44
CA ARG A 237 23.23 -39.92 7.45
C ARG A 237 24.56 -40.38 8.02
N ILE A 238 24.87 -40.06 9.26
CA ILE A 238 26.17 -40.37 9.89
C ILE A 238 26.48 -41.86 9.83
N ILE A 239 25.55 -42.71 10.25
CA ILE A 239 25.72 -44.18 10.22
C ILE A 239 25.93 -44.65 8.77
N GLU A 240 25.18 -44.12 7.83
CA GLU A 240 25.29 -44.53 6.43
C GLU A 240 26.64 -44.13 5.82
N GLU A 241 27.15 -42.93 6.13
CA GLU A 241 28.38 -42.40 5.51
C GLU A 241 29.68 -42.89 6.21
N PHE A 242 29.65 -43.06 7.52
CA PHE A 242 30.85 -43.37 8.31
C PHE A 242 30.81 -44.72 9.04
N GLY A 243 29.66 -45.36 9.16
CA GLY A 243 29.49 -46.69 9.72
C GLY A 243 29.47 -46.80 11.26
N ASP A 244 29.87 -45.75 11.97
CA ASP A 244 29.94 -45.72 13.43
C ASP A 244 29.59 -44.32 13.95
N GLU A 245 28.38 -44.14 14.47
CA GLU A 245 27.89 -42.86 14.98
C GLU A 245 28.58 -42.48 16.31
N GLU A 246 28.83 -43.47 17.17
CA GLU A 246 29.44 -43.19 18.47
C GLU A 246 30.90 -42.75 18.33
N LEU A 247 31.62 -43.31 17.37
CA LEU A 247 32.97 -42.87 17.03
C LEU A 247 32.97 -41.40 16.57
N VAL A 248 32.01 -41.01 15.73
CA VAL A 248 31.87 -39.62 15.26
C VAL A 248 31.62 -38.67 16.43
N LYS A 249 30.69 -39.01 17.33
CA LYS A 249 30.36 -38.21 18.51
C LYS A 249 31.57 -38.10 19.44
N THR A 250 32.25 -39.20 19.71
CA THR A 250 33.46 -39.25 20.56
C THR A 250 34.57 -38.39 19.96
N SER A 251 34.79 -38.51 18.64
CA SER A 251 35.77 -37.67 17.93
C SER A 251 35.50 -36.19 18.07
N LEU A 252 34.22 -35.77 17.90
CA LEU A 252 33.82 -34.38 18.07
C LEU A 252 33.96 -33.89 19.50
N ARG A 253 33.61 -34.71 20.50
CA ARG A 253 33.79 -34.35 21.93
C ARG A 253 35.26 -34.16 22.32
N ASN A 254 36.16 -34.94 21.74
CA ASN A 254 37.59 -34.96 22.08
C ASN A 254 38.41 -33.93 21.26
N CYS A 255 37.88 -33.32 20.18
CA CYS A 255 38.67 -32.56 19.24
C CYS A 255 39.08 -31.16 19.72
N LEU A 256 38.47 -30.61 20.80
CA LEU A 256 38.71 -29.23 21.22
C LEU A 256 40.20 -28.91 21.43
N PRO A 257 41.03 -29.72 22.14
CA PRO A 257 42.45 -29.42 22.30
C PRO A 257 43.21 -29.38 20.97
N PHE A 258 42.82 -30.20 20.00
CA PHE A 258 43.41 -30.26 18.67
C PHE A 258 43.05 -29.03 17.81
N ILE A 259 41.77 -28.65 17.79
CA ILE A 259 41.30 -27.55 16.93
C ILE A 259 41.59 -26.14 17.52
N GLU A 260 41.85 -26.04 18.83
CA GLU A 260 42.06 -24.76 19.51
C GLU A 260 43.09 -23.85 18.80
N THR A 261 44.16 -24.41 18.27
CA THR A 261 45.20 -23.66 17.56
C THR A 261 44.79 -23.17 16.17
N TYR A 262 43.68 -23.70 15.63
CA TYR A 262 43.13 -23.39 14.32
C TYR A 262 41.86 -22.54 14.41
N VAL A 263 41.33 -22.33 15.61
CA VAL A 263 40.16 -21.48 15.82
C VAL A 263 40.61 -20.02 15.87
N PRO A 264 40.09 -19.14 14.98
CA PRO A 264 40.45 -17.75 14.96
C PRO A 264 39.96 -17.02 16.21
N ASN A 265 40.63 -15.94 16.59
CA ASN A 265 40.14 -15.04 17.64
C ASN A 265 39.04 -14.12 17.12
N LEU A 266 38.38 -13.35 18.02
CA LEU A 266 37.26 -12.47 17.66
C LEU A 266 37.64 -11.40 16.62
N ILE A 267 38.87 -10.87 16.65
CA ILE A 267 39.34 -9.84 15.70
C ILE A 267 39.52 -10.46 14.31
N GLU A 268 40.07 -11.66 14.23
CA GLU A 268 40.23 -12.43 12.98
C GLU A 268 38.85 -12.80 12.39
N LEU A 269 37.90 -13.19 13.24
CA LEU A 269 36.53 -13.45 12.84
C LEU A 269 35.81 -12.20 12.36
N ALA A 270 35.99 -11.07 13.04
CA ALA A 270 35.44 -9.78 12.60
C ALA A 270 35.93 -9.40 11.18
N LYS A 271 37.22 -9.64 10.91
CA LYS A 271 37.81 -9.43 9.59
C LYS A 271 37.26 -10.44 8.57
N ALA A 272 37.23 -11.72 8.92
CA ALA A 272 36.69 -12.79 8.07
C ALA A 272 35.23 -12.55 7.70
N GLN A 273 34.42 -12.04 8.63
CA GLN A 273 33.03 -11.62 8.38
C GLN A 273 32.98 -10.51 7.31
N CYS A 274 33.85 -9.51 7.39
CA CYS A 274 33.93 -8.45 6.39
C CYS A 274 34.34 -8.98 5.01
N ASP A 275 35.27 -9.93 4.97
CA ASP A 275 35.79 -10.54 3.74
C ASP A 275 34.85 -11.67 3.21
N SER A 276 33.75 -11.95 3.90
CA SER A 276 32.85 -13.09 3.61
C SER A 276 33.60 -14.45 3.61
N VAL A 277 34.64 -14.58 4.40
CA VAL A 277 35.43 -15.80 4.60
C VAL A 277 34.89 -16.55 5.82
N ARG A 278 34.90 -17.89 5.73
CA ARG A 278 34.51 -18.76 6.85
C ARG A 278 35.60 -19.79 7.10
N TYR A 279 35.81 -20.10 8.36
CA TYR A 279 36.78 -21.10 8.77
C TYR A 279 36.07 -22.42 9.07
N SER A 280 36.61 -23.54 8.56
CA SER A 280 36.10 -24.87 8.89
C SER A 280 36.17 -25.19 10.39
N SER A 281 37.11 -24.56 11.11
CA SER A 281 37.23 -24.72 12.57
C SER A 281 36.01 -24.19 13.33
N GLU A 282 35.28 -23.20 12.81
CA GLU A 282 34.02 -22.73 13.42
C GLU A 282 32.95 -23.82 13.37
N GLU A 283 32.81 -24.51 12.24
CA GLU A 283 31.83 -25.56 12.05
C GLU A 283 32.16 -26.80 12.93
N ILE A 284 33.46 -27.17 13.01
CA ILE A 284 33.93 -28.24 13.89
C ILE A 284 33.66 -27.87 15.36
N LEU A 285 33.96 -26.64 15.76
CA LEU A 285 33.71 -26.13 17.11
C LEU A 285 32.23 -26.19 17.47
N SER A 286 31.36 -25.77 16.56
CA SER A 286 29.90 -25.77 16.78
C SER A 286 29.38 -27.22 16.98
N ALA A 287 29.83 -28.16 16.15
CA ALA A 287 29.45 -29.57 16.28
C ALA A 287 30.00 -30.20 17.58
N ALA A 288 31.26 -29.90 17.92
CA ALA A 288 31.91 -30.40 19.14
C ALA A 288 31.18 -29.90 20.41
N CYS A 289 30.91 -28.61 20.49
CA CYS A 289 30.19 -28.02 21.63
C CYS A 289 28.74 -28.54 21.72
N LEU A 290 28.07 -28.73 20.60
CA LEU A 290 26.72 -29.34 20.59
C LEU A 290 26.72 -30.78 21.14
N GLU A 291 27.70 -31.60 20.76
CA GLU A 291 27.83 -32.98 21.28
C GLU A 291 28.25 -33.02 22.76
N ILE A 292 29.12 -32.11 23.20
CA ILE A 292 29.46 -31.96 24.61
C ILE A 292 28.22 -31.59 25.42
N PHE A 293 27.42 -30.64 24.91
CA PHE A 293 26.20 -30.21 25.56
C PHE A 293 25.15 -31.36 25.62
N ARG A 294 25.05 -32.18 24.58
CA ARG A 294 24.17 -33.34 24.55
C ARG A 294 24.54 -34.38 25.60
N GLU A 295 25.83 -34.58 25.81
CA GLU A 295 26.34 -35.56 26.78
C GLU A 295 26.27 -35.05 28.23
N SER A 296 26.74 -33.82 28.47
CA SER A 296 26.93 -33.32 29.84
C SER A 296 25.81 -32.39 30.33
N GLY A 297 25.01 -31.86 29.42
CA GLY A 297 23.99 -30.87 29.71
C GLY A 297 24.53 -29.45 29.97
N ASN A 298 25.85 -29.23 29.90
CA ASN A 298 26.51 -27.94 30.11
C ASN A 298 27.76 -27.78 29.23
N LEU A 299 28.35 -26.59 29.23
CA LEU A 299 29.57 -26.26 28.49
C LEU A 299 30.68 -25.67 29.38
N GLU A 300 30.65 -25.96 30.68
CA GLU A 300 31.62 -25.40 31.65
C GLU A 300 33.06 -25.90 31.42
N SER A 301 33.23 -27.04 30.76
CA SER A 301 34.53 -27.59 30.38
C SER A 301 35.15 -26.89 29.17
N VAL A 302 34.41 -26.11 28.43
CA VAL A 302 34.88 -25.42 27.22
C VAL A 302 35.49 -24.08 27.59
N LYS A 303 36.66 -23.77 27.02
CA LYS A 303 37.33 -22.50 27.26
C LYS A 303 36.49 -21.30 26.79
N LEU A 304 36.48 -20.24 27.58
CA LEU A 304 35.71 -19.03 27.28
C LEU A 304 36.03 -18.43 25.91
N GLU A 305 37.27 -18.46 25.47
CA GLU A 305 37.66 -17.93 24.15
C GLU A 305 37.02 -18.74 23.00
N LEU A 306 36.92 -20.08 23.14
CA LEU A 306 36.20 -20.91 22.16
C LEU A 306 34.68 -20.65 22.18
N LEU A 307 34.11 -20.45 23.37
CA LEU A 307 32.71 -20.10 23.51
C LEU A 307 32.39 -18.74 22.87
N LYS A 308 33.29 -17.74 22.95
CA LYS A 308 33.14 -16.46 22.24
C LYS A 308 33.07 -16.66 20.73
N VAL A 309 33.94 -17.50 20.17
CA VAL A 309 33.92 -17.85 18.75
C VAL A 309 32.62 -18.57 18.39
N LEU A 310 32.24 -19.58 19.16
CA LEU A 310 30.97 -20.29 18.97
C LEU A 310 29.78 -19.34 18.94
N ARG A 311 29.77 -18.33 19.84
CA ARG A 311 28.67 -17.38 19.93
C ARG A 311 28.48 -16.54 18.67
N THR A 312 29.54 -16.25 17.93
CA THR A 312 29.44 -15.50 16.66
C THR A 312 28.72 -16.30 15.59
N ASP A 313 28.74 -17.64 15.64
CA ASP A 313 28.14 -18.51 14.66
C ASP A 313 26.65 -18.84 14.97
N ILE A 314 26.28 -18.87 16.25
CA ILE A 314 24.95 -19.31 16.71
C ILE A 314 23.78 -18.53 16.04
N ASP A 315 23.84 -17.21 15.95
CA ASP A 315 22.76 -16.42 15.37
C ASP A 315 22.85 -16.31 13.83
N THR A 316 23.89 -16.87 13.21
CA THR A 316 24.15 -16.72 11.77
C THR A 316 23.81 -17.96 10.95
N ARG A 317 23.72 -19.14 11.57
CA ARG A 317 23.47 -20.40 10.86
C ARG A 317 22.25 -21.14 11.39
N PRO A 318 21.26 -21.44 10.54
CA PRO A 318 20.23 -22.43 10.88
C PRO A 318 20.83 -23.82 10.71
N TYR A 319 21.13 -24.49 11.80
CA TYR A 319 21.47 -25.93 11.78
C TYR A 319 20.21 -26.79 11.73
N ALA A 320 20.31 -27.99 11.15
CA ALA A 320 19.23 -28.98 11.13
C ALA A 320 19.10 -29.70 12.49
N VAL A 321 19.03 -28.93 13.56
CA VAL A 321 18.87 -29.38 14.94
C VAL A 321 17.45 -29.01 15.39
N ASP A 322 16.90 -29.79 16.35
CA ASP A 322 15.61 -29.46 16.95
C ASP A 322 15.64 -28.05 17.56
N GLU A 323 14.66 -27.24 17.24
CA GLU A 323 14.60 -25.84 17.66
C GLU A 323 14.70 -25.67 19.18
N LYS A 324 14.06 -26.53 19.94
CA LYS A 324 14.08 -26.47 21.42
C LYS A 324 15.44 -26.85 21.99
N GLU A 325 16.11 -27.81 21.37
CA GLU A 325 17.49 -28.20 21.73
C GLU A 325 18.43 -27.03 21.44
N TYR A 326 18.30 -26.43 20.26
CA TYR A 326 19.14 -25.32 19.85
C TYR A 326 18.99 -24.08 20.74
N GLN A 327 17.77 -23.78 21.16
CA GLN A 327 17.51 -22.68 22.10
C GLN A 327 18.14 -22.94 23.49
N LYS A 328 18.09 -24.17 24.00
CA LYS A 328 18.76 -24.54 25.26
C LYS A 328 20.29 -24.42 25.15
N PHE A 329 20.83 -24.90 24.04
CA PHE A 329 22.26 -24.80 23.74
C PHE A 329 22.72 -23.34 23.70
N LYS A 330 21.99 -22.47 22.99
CA LYS A 330 22.23 -21.03 22.96
C LYS A 330 22.16 -20.41 24.35
N GLN A 331 21.12 -20.74 25.13
CA GLN A 331 20.97 -20.25 26.51
C GLN A 331 22.13 -20.64 27.39
N GLU A 332 22.67 -21.83 27.22
CA GLU A 332 23.84 -22.29 27.99
C GLU A 332 25.11 -21.51 27.62
N VAL A 333 25.34 -21.27 26.32
CA VAL A 333 26.47 -20.46 25.86
C VAL A 333 26.33 -19.03 26.41
N ASP A 334 25.14 -18.44 26.30
CA ASP A 334 24.88 -17.08 26.82
C ASP A 334 25.01 -17.03 28.36
N ARG A 335 24.61 -18.06 29.11
CA ARG A 335 24.73 -18.15 30.56
C ARG A 335 26.20 -18.08 31.00
N ILE A 336 27.09 -18.77 30.29
CA ILE A 336 28.52 -18.82 30.64
C ILE A 336 29.23 -17.53 30.22
N LEU A 337 28.94 -17.03 29.00
CA LEU A 337 29.63 -15.87 28.45
C LEU A 337 29.16 -14.55 29.05
N PHE A 338 27.91 -14.47 29.43
CA PHE A 338 27.25 -13.22 29.77
C PHE A 338 26.63 -13.21 31.18
N PRO A 339 27.46 -13.31 32.23
CA PRO A 339 26.97 -13.27 33.61
C PRO A 339 26.33 -11.92 33.96
N ASP A 340 26.69 -10.83 33.25
CA ASP A 340 26.18 -9.48 33.46
C ASP A 340 26.09 -8.69 32.15
N THR A 341 25.56 -7.46 32.23
CA THR A 341 25.40 -6.55 31.10
C THR A 341 26.74 -6.07 30.54
N GLU A 342 27.75 -5.91 31.39
CA GLU A 342 29.10 -5.44 30.97
C GLU A 342 29.79 -6.46 30.07
N SER A 343 29.68 -7.75 30.40
CA SER A 343 30.26 -8.82 29.59
C SER A 343 29.59 -8.93 28.21
N ARG A 344 28.27 -8.70 28.13
CA ARG A 344 27.55 -8.60 26.84
C ARG A 344 28.01 -7.39 26.01
N LEU A 345 28.12 -6.24 26.64
CA LEU A 345 28.58 -5.01 26.00
C LEU A 345 30.00 -5.16 25.47
N GLN A 346 30.91 -5.71 26.29
CA GLN A 346 32.30 -5.91 25.91
C GLN A 346 32.42 -6.89 24.73
N PHE A 347 31.67 -7.99 24.74
CA PHE A 347 31.65 -8.93 23.61
C PHE A 347 31.17 -8.27 22.31
N LEU A 348 30.12 -7.47 22.35
CA LEU A 348 29.65 -6.72 21.19
C LEU A 348 30.71 -5.76 20.66
N LYS A 349 31.37 -5.01 21.55
CA LYS A 349 32.45 -4.08 21.17
C LYS A 349 33.63 -4.83 20.58
N ASP A 350 34.07 -5.89 21.21
CA ASP A 350 35.21 -6.69 20.75
C ASP A 350 35.01 -7.34 19.39
N TYR A 351 33.76 -7.68 19.05
CA TYR A 351 33.45 -8.32 17.77
C TYR A 351 32.98 -7.34 16.68
N ILE A 352 32.14 -6.37 17.02
CA ILE A 352 31.53 -5.48 16.01
C ILE A 352 32.41 -4.27 15.72
N GLU A 353 33.06 -3.65 16.72
CA GLU A 353 33.84 -2.45 16.46
C GLU A 353 35.04 -2.68 15.49
N PRO A 354 35.77 -3.82 15.51
CA PRO A 354 36.74 -4.10 14.45
C PRO A 354 36.11 -4.15 13.05
N GLN A 355 34.89 -4.64 12.88
CA GLN A 355 34.19 -4.62 11.61
C GLN A 355 33.86 -3.19 11.14
N LEU A 356 33.55 -2.28 12.08
CA LEU A 356 33.26 -0.87 11.78
C LEU A 356 34.52 -0.08 11.40
N THR A 357 35.70 -0.56 11.77
CA THR A 357 36.98 0.06 11.40
C THR A 357 37.57 -0.49 10.11
N TYR A 358 37.08 -1.61 9.62
CA TYR A 358 37.59 -2.27 8.42
C TYR A 358 37.07 -1.59 7.16
N ASN A 359 37.95 -1.06 6.32
CA ASN A 359 37.62 -0.14 5.24
C ASN A 359 36.74 -0.74 4.18
N ASP A 360 36.49 -1.89 3.91
CA ASP A 360 35.67 -2.45 2.84
C ASP A 360 34.56 -3.39 3.35
N CYS A 361 34.26 -3.35 4.65
CA CYS A 361 33.22 -4.20 5.22
C CYS A 361 31.82 -3.81 4.72
N GLN A 362 31.28 -4.61 3.82
CA GLN A 362 29.92 -4.40 3.30
C GLN A 362 28.82 -4.86 4.26
N TYR A 363 29.05 -5.93 4.99
CA TYR A 363 28.06 -6.58 5.85
C TYR A 363 28.57 -6.74 7.27
N THR A 364 28.26 -5.77 8.12
CA THR A 364 28.57 -5.83 9.55
C THR A 364 27.46 -6.51 10.34
N GLN A 365 27.81 -7.10 11.49
CA GLN A 365 26.85 -7.77 12.38
C GLN A 365 26.07 -6.80 13.30
N VAL A 366 25.99 -5.53 12.96
CA VAL A 366 25.16 -4.55 13.70
C VAL A 366 23.67 -4.94 13.77
N SER A 367 23.24 -5.79 12.85
CA SER A 367 21.88 -6.36 12.84
C SER A 367 21.55 -7.19 14.09
N TRP A 368 22.55 -7.67 14.83
CA TRP A 368 22.33 -8.35 16.10
C TRP A 368 21.62 -7.48 17.13
N LEU A 369 21.88 -6.18 17.13
CA LEU A 369 21.13 -5.26 17.98
C LEU A 369 19.62 -5.28 17.72
N ARG A 370 19.19 -5.67 16.52
CA ARG A 370 17.78 -5.74 16.15
C ARG A 370 17.18 -7.13 16.34
N PHE A 371 17.93 -8.18 16.00
CA PHE A 371 17.37 -9.53 15.86
C PHE A 371 17.76 -10.47 16.98
N SER A 372 18.84 -10.22 17.73
CA SER A 372 19.24 -11.06 18.84
C SER A 372 18.66 -10.55 20.16
N GLU A 373 17.83 -11.38 20.82
CA GLU A 373 17.23 -11.05 22.11
C GLU A 373 18.31 -10.74 23.18
N THR A 374 19.47 -11.40 23.10
CA THR A 374 20.60 -11.22 24.02
C THR A 374 21.16 -9.80 24.03
N PHE A 375 21.04 -9.07 22.89
CA PHE A 375 21.69 -7.77 22.69
C PHE A 375 20.73 -6.61 22.50
N LYS A 376 19.43 -6.86 22.58
CA LYS A 376 18.39 -5.82 22.42
C LYS A 376 18.49 -4.67 23.42
N GLU A 377 19.01 -4.93 24.61
CA GLU A 377 19.17 -3.88 25.64
C GLU A 377 20.09 -2.72 25.23
N PHE A 378 20.91 -2.91 24.22
CA PHE A 378 21.84 -1.87 23.72
C PHE A 378 21.31 -1.10 22.50
N GLN A 379 20.07 -1.34 22.09
CA GLN A 379 19.46 -0.66 20.93
C GLN A 379 19.31 0.86 21.11
N ASP A 380 19.21 1.32 22.34
CA ASP A 380 19.01 2.73 22.69
C ASP A 380 20.31 3.53 22.81
N THR A 381 21.47 2.87 22.85
CA THR A 381 22.76 3.50 23.10
C THR A 381 23.79 3.26 22.00
N LEU A 382 24.11 2.00 21.70
CA LEU A 382 25.21 1.65 20.80
C LEU A 382 25.06 2.15 19.36
N PRO A 383 23.87 2.10 18.72
CA PRO A 383 23.76 2.55 17.35
C PRO A 383 24.20 4.01 17.16
N LEU A 384 23.79 4.87 18.08
CA LEU A 384 24.13 6.29 18.03
C LEU A 384 25.61 6.52 18.39
N GLU A 385 26.13 5.80 19.41
CA GLU A 385 27.55 5.84 19.78
C GLU A 385 28.44 5.48 18.57
N TRP A 386 28.15 4.39 17.90
CA TRP A 386 28.90 3.91 16.74
C TRP A 386 28.79 4.84 15.53
N LEU A 387 27.62 5.42 15.28
CA LEU A 387 27.48 6.45 14.26
C LEU A 387 28.34 7.69 14.53
N TYR A 388 28.51 8.07 15.80
CA TYR A 388 29.43 9.16 16.18
C TYR A 388 30.89 8.79 16.03
N LYS A 389 31.27 7.60 16.51
CA LYS A 389 32.65 7.14 16.58
C LYS A 389 33.23 6.78 15.20
N TYR A 390 32.42 6.22 14.31
CA TYR A 390 32.83 5.66 13.02
C TYR A 390 32.19 6.39 11.81
N PRO A 391 32.78 7.55 11.36
CA PRO A 391 32.16 8.33 10.25
C PRO A 391 32.31 7.70 8.86
N ASN A 392 33.25 6.77 8.70
CA ASN A 392 33.65 6.22 7.41
C ASN A 392 33.11 4.82 7.11
N ILE A 393 32.19 4.31 7.91
CA ILE A 393 31.54 3.01 7.68
C ILE A 393 30.74 2.99 6.38
N SER A 394 30.47 1.81 5.87
CA SER A 394 29.68 1.61 4.65
C SER A 394 28.28 2.21 4.77
N ILE A 395 27.68 2.59 3.64
CA ILE A 395 26.33 3.18 3.62
C ILE A 395 25.30 2.18 4.17
N GLU A 396 25.43 0.89 3.88
CA GLU A 396 24.49 -0.13 4.37
C GLU A 396 24.57 -0.28 5.91
N THR A 397 25.76 -0.29 6.47
CA THR A 397 25.95 -0.28 7.92
C THR A 397 25.41 1.02 8.54
N THR A 398 25.70 2.17 7.92
CA THR A 398 25.19 3.47 8.35
C THR A 398 23.67 3.49 8.35
N LYS A 399 23.02 2.93 7.33
CA LYS A 399 21.57 2.81 7.22
C LYS A 399 20.98 2.00 8.37
N THR A 400 21.55 0.83 8.64
CA THR A 400 21.09 -0.05 9.72
C THR A 400 21.21 0.63 11.09
N LEU A 401 22.36 1.22 11.39
CA LEU A 401 22.59 1.95 12.64
C LEU A 401 21.71 3.19 12.77
N PHE A 402 21.49 3.92 11.66
CA PHE A 402 20.61 5.07 11.64
C PHE A 402 19.16 4.69 11.92
N ASP A 403 18.66 3.64 11.29
CA ASP A 403 17.28 3.18 11.47
C ASP A 403 17.05 2.68 12.92
N LEU A 404 18.04 2.00 13.53
CA LEU A 404 18.02 1.66 14.95
C LEU A 404 18.05 2.91 15.84
N SER A 405 18.93 3.87 15.54
CA SER A 405 19.02 5.13 16.30
C SER A 405 17.73 5.94 16.23
N ALA A 406 17.10 6.01 15.06
CA ALA A 406 15.83 6.71 14.85
C ALA A 406 14.66 6.06 15.60
N GLN A 407 14.73 4.74 15.81
CA GLN A 407 13.69 3.98 16.49
C GLN A 407 13.84 3.99 18.01
N PHE A 408 15.06 3.88 18.53
CA PHE A 408 15.30 3.56 19.93
C PHE A 408 16.10 4.63 20.68
N CYS A 409 16.93 5.43 20.00
CA CYS A 409 17.81 6.38 20.68
C CYS A 409 17.16 7.76 20.90
N ASP A 410 17.84 8.60 21.70
CA ASP A 410 17.42 9.98 21.94
C ASP A 410 17.40 10.82 20.65
N ARG A 411 16.23 11.40 20.36
CA ARG A 411 15.99 12.17 19.12
C ARG A 411 16.83 13.44 19.02
N ASN A 412 17.09 14.11 20.13
CA ASN A 412 17.88 15.36 20.11
C ASN A 412 19.34 15.05 19.81
N LYS A 413 19.88 14.00 20.41
CA LYS A 413 21.23 13.53 20.11
C LYS A 413 21.36 13.09 18.64
N LEU A 414 20.35 12.42 18.11
CA LEU A 414 20.29 12.03 16.68
C LEU A 414 20.25 13.26 15.77
N LYS A 415 19.40 14.26 16.07
CA LYS A 415 19.37 15.54 15.35
C LYS A 415 20.76 16.21 15.31
N ASN A 416 21.42 16.31 16.46
CA ASN A 416 22.76 16.88 16.55
C ASN A 416 23.79 16.11 15.71
N LEU A 417 23.70 14.79 15.68
CA LEU A 417 24.55 13.99 14.79
C LEU A 417 24.27 14.28 13.32
N ILE A 418 23.01 14.35 12.92
CA ILE A 418 22.60 14.67 11.53
C ILE A 418 23.19 16.01 11.12
N ILE A 419 23.00 17.07 11.93
CA ILE A 419 23.54 18.40 11.66
C ILE A 419 25.05 18.32 11.48
N LYS A 420 25.78 17.74 12.46
CA LYS A 420 27.21 17.60 12.38
C LYS A 420 27.67 16.90 11.10
N ARG A 421 27.07 15.78 10.73
CA ARG A 421 27.41 15.03 9.52
C ARG A 421 27.11 15.81 8.24
N CYS A 422 25.99 16.52 8.21
CA CYS A 422 25.65 17.35 7.07
C CYS A 422 26.61 18.53 6.90
N ASP A 423 27.02 19.20 7.99
CA ASP A 423 28.00 20.30 7.96
C ASP A 423 29.38 19.84 7.53
N ASP A 424 29.85 18.71 8.08
CA ASP A 424 31.11 18.08 7.69
C ASP A 424 31.13 17.77 6.17
N LEU A 425 30.06 17.18 5.66
CA LEU A 425 29.91 16.84 4.24
C LEU A 425 29.75 18.07 3.35
N ASN A 426 29.01 19.08 3.78
CA ASN A 426 28.85 20.33 3.04
C ASN A 426 30.19 21.06 2.92
N THR A 427 31.01 21.03 3.98
CA THR A 427 32.38 21.57 3.96
C THR A 427 33.29 20.80 2.99
N LEU A 428 33.13 19.48 2.88
CA LEU A 428 33.89 18.67 1.92
C LEU A 428 33.48 18.94 0.47
N LEU A 429 32.18 19.13 0.20
CA LEU A 429 31.68 19.50 -1.12
C LEU A 429 32.29 20.83 -1.62
N THR A 430 32.54 21.80 -0.72
CA THR A 430 33.11 23.10 -1.08
C THR A 430 34.61 23.05 -1.29
N LYS A 431 35.33 22.03 -0.76
CA LYS A 431 36.81 21.95 -0.73
C LYS A 431 37.48 21.13 -1.83
N HIS A 432 36.73 20.66 -2.85
CA HIS A 432 37.19 19.77 -3.94
C HIS A 432 37.35 18.30 -3.56
N ALA A 433 36.44 17.49 -4.00
CA ALA A 433 36.52 16.04 -3.90
C ALA A 433 37.00 15.45 -5.24
N THR A 434 38.13 14.76 -5.21
CA THR A 434 38.63 13.95 -6.31
C THR A 434 37.80 12.65 -6.49
N ASP A 435 37.04 12.25 -5.48
CA ASP A 435 36.16 11.07 -5.52
C ASP A 435 34.69 11.50 -5.32
N PHE A 436 34.11 12.04 -6.40
CA PHE A 436 32.79 12.65 -6.39
C PHE A 436 31.65 11.63 -6.17
N GLU A 437 31.79 10.39 -6.66
CA GLU A 437 30.68 9.40 -6.64
C GLU A 437 30.45 8.82 -5.24
N SER A 438 31.52 8.45 -4.54
CA SER A 438 31.46 7.96 -3.15
C SER A 438 31.01 9.06 -2.19
N LEU A 439 31.52 10.27 -2.34
CA LEU A 439 31.11 11.42 -1.54
C LEU A 439 29.65 11.77 -1.77
N ASN A 440 29.20 11.79 -3.03
CA ASN A 440 27.82 12.10 -3.37
C ASN A 440 26.82 11.12 -2.73
N SER A 441 27.16 9.83 -2.68
CA SER A 441 26.32 8.82 -2.03
C SER A 441 26.16 9.08 -0.52
N LYS A 442 27.21 9.49 0.17
CA LYS A 442 27.16 9.86 1.60
C LYS A 442 26.37 11.16 1.81
N VAL A 443 26.59 12.17 0.96
CA VAL A 443 25.85 13.44 0.98
C VAL A 443 24.36 13.19 0.82
N MET A 444 23.96 12.46 -0.22
CA MET A 444 22.55 12.11 -0.46
C MET A 444 21.95 11.37 0.72
N PHE A 445 22.69 10.42 1.30
CA PHE A 445 22.25 9.68 2.47
C PHE A 445 21.90 10.59 3.65
N TRP A 446 22.81 11.49 4.05
CA TRP A 446 22.65 12.34 5.22
C TRP A 446 21.68 13.51 4.97
N PHE A 447 21.72 14.13 3.79
CA PHE A 447 20.83 15.26 3.47
C PHE A 447 19.36 14.83 3.35
N VAL A 448 19.08 13.63 2.82
CA VAL A 448 17.71 13.08 2.83
C VAL A 448 17.25 12.87 4.28
N ARG A 449 18.11 12.41 5.18
CA ARG A 449 17.77 12.25 6.60
C ARG A 449 17.57 13.60 7.28
N ALA A 450 18.41 14.57 6.99
CA ALA A 450 18.21 15.94 7.44
C ALA A 450 16.83 16.46 7.00
N PHE A 451 16.42 16.19 5.76
CA PHE A 451 15.13 16.60 5.24
C PHE A 451 13.95 16.07 6.07
N PHE A 452 14.03 14.84 6.60
CA PHE A 452 12.98 14.30 7.46
C PHE A 452 13.10 14.77 8.92
N PHE A 453 14.29 14.83 9.48
CA PHE A 453 14.51 14.96 10.93
C PHE A 453 14.73 16.39 11.43
N LEU A 454 15.21 17.32 10.58
CA LEU A 454 15.45 18.71 10.97
C LEU A 454 14.28 19.61 10.66
N ASP A 455 14.26 20.79 11.29
CA ASP A 455 13.22 21.79 11.07
C ASP A 455 13.44 22.55 9.75
N GLU A 456 12.43 23.22 9.23
CA GLU A 456 12.44 23.84 7.92
C GLU A 456 13.56 24.90 7.77
N SER A 457 13.82 25.68 8.81
CA SER A 457 14.90 26.69 8.80
C SER A 457 16.31 26.08 8.74
N GLU A 458 16.48 24.87 9.31
CA GLU A 458 17.77 24.19 9.36
C GLU A 458 18.13 23.46 8.07
N ILE A 459 17.11 23.04 7.30
CA ILE A 459 17.31 22.19 6.12
C ILE A 459 17.47 22.95 4.80
N VAL A 460 17.20 24.24 4.74
CA VAL A 460 17.18 25.03 3.48
C VAL A 460 18.47 24.85 2.67
N VAL A 461 19.64 24.85 3.33
CA VAL A 461 20.94 24.70 2.66
C VAL A 461 21.05 23.32 2.01
N TYR A 462 20.69 22.28 2.72
CA TYR A 462 20.77 20.88 2.24
C TYR A 462 19.70 20.59 1.18
N TRP A 463 18.52 21.19 1.34
CA TRP A 463 17.44 21.09 0.35
C TRP A 463 17.81 21.71 -1.00
N ASN A 464 18.51 22.85 -1.00
CA ASN A 464 18.98 23.49 -2.23
C ASN A 464 19.91 22.57 -3.03
N PHE A 465 20.68 21.71 -2.37
CA PHE A 465 21.47 20.69 -3.04
C PHE A 465 20.58 19.51 -3.52
N LEU A 466 19.70 19.01 -2.67
CA LEU A 466 18.86 17.84 -2.96
C LEU A 466 17.92 18.06 -4.14
N LYS A 467 17.29 19.23 -4.27
CA LYS A 467 16.33 19.52 -5.33
C LYS A 467 16.94 19.51 -6.74
N GLU A 468 18.26 19.73 -6.85
CA GLU A 468 18.99 19.69 -8.11
C GLU A 468 19.46 18.28 -8.48
N GLN A 469 19.28 17.30 -7.60
CA GLN A 469 19.71 15.92 -7.84
C GLN A 469 18.52 15.04 -8.27
N GLU A 470 18.56 14.54 -9.49
CA GLU A 470 17.50 13.69 -10.09
C GLU A 470 17.15 12.46 -9.22
N LYS A 471 18.16 11.88 -8.54
CA LYS A 471 17.97 10.69 -7.67
C LYS A 471 17.24 10.98 -6.37
N THR A 472 17.10 12.24 -5.97
CA THR A 472 16.48 12.63 -4.68
C THR A 472 15.05 12.12 -4.57
N ILE A 473 14.26 12.24 -5.62
CA ILE A 473 12.84 11.80 -5.60
C ILE A 473 12.71 10.33 -5.26
N PHE A 474 13.58 9.46 -5.77
CA PHE A 474 13.56 8.03 -5.49
C PHE A 474 13.97 7.72 -4.04
N LEU A 475 14.95 8.45 -3.51
CA LEU A 475 15.36 8.30 -2.10
C LEU A 475 14.26 8.77 -1.14
N LEU A 476 13.54 9.83 -1.49
CA LEU A 476 12.37 10.29 -0.74
C LEU A 476 11.21 9.29 -0.84
N SER A 477 10.97 8.75 -2.04
CA SER A 477 9.96 7.72 -2.30
C SER A 477 10.21 6.46 -1.50
N ASP A 478 11.43 5.94 -1.51
CA ASP A 478 11.83 4.75 -0.74
C ASP A 478 11.49 4.88 0.74
N ARG A 479 11.73 6.07 1.31
CA ARG A 479 11.43 6.33 2.73
C ARG A 479 9.94 6.50 2.97
N HIS A 480 9.24 7.13 2.07
CA HIS A 480 7.79 7.29 2.15
C HIS A 480 7.03 5.96 2.00
N GLU A 481 7.44 5.10 1.07
CA GLU A 481 6.85 3.77 0.88
C GLU A 481 7.18 2.83 2.04
N GLY A 482 8.38 2.93 2.62
CA GLY A 482 8.76 2.21 3.84
C GLY A 482 7.82 2.49 5.02
N ILE A 483 7.32 3.72 5.15
CA ILE A 483 6.30 4.10 6.14
C ILE A 483 4.98 3.35 5.88
N ARG A 484 4.57 3.17 4.62
CA ARG A 484 3.36 2.41 4.25
C ARG A 484 3.43 0.94 4.63
N HIS A 485 4.60 0.34 4.53
CA HIS A 485 4.83 -1.07 4.89
C HIS A 485 5.16 -1.29 6.38
N GLY A 486 5.03 -0.25 7.21
CA GLY A 486 5.28 -0.34 8.65
C GLY A 486 6.77 -0.40 9.06
N ASN A 487 7.68 -0.33 8.10
CA ASN A 487 9.13 -0.49 8.35
C ASN A 487 9.81 0.79 8.85
N HIS A 488 9.15 1.96 8.77
CA HIS A 488 9.72 3.26 9.14
C HIS A 488 8.71 4.16 9.87
N THR A 489 7.84 3.58 10.69
CA THR A 489 6.83 4.32 11.48
C THR A 489 7.44 5.29 12.49
N PHE A 490 8.74 5.12 12.81
CA PHE A 490 9.51 5.94 13.72
C PHE A 490 10.15 7.19 13.07
N TRP A 491 10.10 7.32 11.75
CA TRP A 491 10.58 8.52 11.06
C TRP A 491 9.57 9.66 11.22
N PRO A 492 10.06 10.93 11.37
CA PRO A 492 9.16 12.07 11.41
C PRO A 492 8.31 12.16 10.14
N ALA A 493 7.06 12.54 10.31
CA ALA A 493 6.21 12.84 9.18
C ALA A 493 6.66 14.13 8.48
N LEU A 494 6.40 14.21 7.19
CA LEU A 494 6.65 15.42 6.42
C LEU A 494 5.67 16.52 6.82
N THR A 495 6.18 17.72 7.06
CA THR A 495 5.35 18.90 7.27
C THR A 495 4.73 19.35 5.93
N SER A 496 3.65 20.12 6.00
CA SER A 496 3.01 20.67 4.81
C SER A 496 3.97 21.49 3.94
N THR A 497 4.86 22.25 4.57
CA THR A 497 5.91 23.03 3.88
C THR A 497 6.87 22.11 3.11
N LYS A 498 7.36 21.05 3.74
CA LYS A 498 8.27 20.09 3.10
C LYS A 498 7.61 19.35 1.94
N ILE A 499 6.32 19.01 2.08
CA ILE A 499 5.54 18.42 0.98
C ILE A 499 5.45 19.40 -0.19
N GLY A 500 5.14 20.68 0.10
CA GLY A 500 5.12 21.73 -0.92
C GLY A 500 6.46 21.86 -1.64
N TRP A 501 7.58 21.81 -0.93
CA TRP A 501 8.92 21.85 -1.53
C TRP A 501 9.22 20.65 -2.45
N ILE A 502 8.80 19.44 -2.06
CA ILE A 502 8.95 18.24 -2.91
C ILE A 502 8.15 18.43 -4.22
N LEU A 503 6.90 18.85 -4.09
CA LEU A 503 6.01 19.01 -5.23
C LEU A 503 6.53 20.09 -6.19
N ASP A 504 6.91 21.25 -5.67
CA ASP A 504 7.44 22.36 -6.47
C ASP A 504 8.73 22.01 -7.20
N ALA A 505 9.64 21.27 -6.53
CA ALA A 505 10.93 20.91 -7.10
C ALA A 505 10.84 19.84 -8.20
N PHE A 506 9.89 18.90 -8.11
CA PHE A 506 9.93 17.70 -8.93
C PHE A 506 8.77 17.50 -9.90
N ILE A 507 7.70 18.30 -9.82
CA ILE A 507 6.53 18.10 -10.70
C ILE A 507 6.86 18.33 -12.18
N ASP A 508 7.72 19.31 -12.49
CA ASP A 508 8.12 19.60 -13.86
C ASP A 508 9.09 18.56 -14.43
N GLN A 509 9.92 17.95 -13.57
CA GLN A 509 10.86 16.88 -13.96
C GLN A 509 10.15 15.55 -14.18
N TRP A 510 9.10 15.27 -13.40
CA TRP A 510 8.38 14.00 -13.36
C TRP A 510 6.87 14.20 -13.54
N PRO A 511 6.42 14.76 -14.68
CA PRO A 511 5.00 14.93 -14.98
C PRO A 511 4.32 13.57 -15.19
N LYS A 512 2.99 13.58 -15.14
CA LYS A 512 2.19 12.40 -15.48
C LYS A 512 2.47 11.95 -16.91
N VAL A 513 2.82 10.68 -17.08
CA VAL A 513 3.06 10.09 -18.40
C VAL A 513 1.98 9.04 -18.71
N ASN A 514 1.65 8.92 -20.00
CA ASN A 514 0.80 7.84 -20.46
C ASN A 514 1.66 6.58 -20.54
N LEU A 515 1.28 5.56 -19.79
CA LEU A 515 1.96 4.28 -19.79
C LEU A 515 1.47 3.40 -20.94
N PRO A 516 2.32 2.54 -21.52
CA PRO A 516 1.89 1.52 -22.45
C PRO A 516 0.99 0.49 -21.72
N ASP A 517 0.17 -0.23 -22.49
CA ASP A 517 -0.75 -1.26 -21.96
C ASP A 517 -0.03 -2.36 -21.17
N SER A 518 1.25 -2.60 -21.46
CA SER A 518 2.11 -3.53 -20.72
C SER A 518 3.57 -3.12 -20.81
N TRP A 519 4.31 -3.33 -19.75
CA TRP A 519 5.77 -3.19 -19.69
C TRP A 519 6.38 -4.41 -18.98
N GLY A 520 7.71 -4.55 -19.07
CA GLY A 520 8.45 -5.68 -18.53
C GLY A 520 8.41 -5.78 -16.99
N THR A 521 9.41 -6.39 -16.40
CA THR A 521 9.54 -6.51 -14.95
C THR A 521 9.98 -5.17 -14.34
N GLY A 522 9.17 -4.65 -13.41
CA GLY A 522 9.42 -3.37 -12.70
C GLY A 522 8.73 -2.17 -13.34
N ASP A 523 8.38 -1.19 -12.52
CA ASP A 523 7.75 0.04 -12.97
C ASP A 523 8.79 0.99 -13.60
N PRO A 524 8.43 1.74 -14.66
CA PRO A 524 9.31 2.78 -15.21
C PRO A 524 9.65 3.86 -14.18
N PRO A 525 10.86 4.45 -14.21
CA PRO A 525 11.24 5.51 -13.26
C PRO A 525 10.25 6.68 -13.20
N ASN A 526 9.75 7.12 -14.36
CA ASN A 526 8.75 8.21 -14.43
C ASN A 526 7.44 7.86 -13.69
N GLU A 527 7.01 6.60 -13.77
CA GLU A 527 5.83 6.14 -13.05
C GLU A 527 6.08 6.08 -11.54
N ILE A 528 7.23 5.59 -11.11
CA ILE A 528 7.61 5.54 -9.69
C ILE A 528 7.64 6.97 -9.12
N ALA A 529 8.30 7.89 -9.81
CA ALA A 529 8.43 9.28 -9.38
C ALA A 529 7.07 9.99 -9.33
N TYR A 530 6.27 9.93 -10.41
CA TYR A 530 4.95 10.56 -10.42
C TYR A 530 3.99 9.95 -9.39
N ARG A 531 4.00 8.64 -9.23
CA ARG A 531 3.20 7.95 -8.20
C ARG A 531 3.58 8.39 -6.79
N PHE A 532 4.86 8.63 -6.53
CA PHE A 532 5.29 9.21 -5.27
C PHE A 532 4.72 10.62 -5.07
N LEU A 533 4.82 11.51 -6.07
CA LEU A 533 4.25 12.86 -6.00
C LEU A 533 2.73 12.84 -5.77
N SER A 534 2.01 11.97 -6.47
CA SER A 534 0.56 11.81 -6.29
C SER A 534 0.16 11.15 -4.96
N ASN A 535 1.07 10.43 -4.31
CA ASN A 535 0.83 9.82 -3.01
C ASN A 535 1.20 10.75 -1.84
N VAL A 536 2.25 11.54 -1.99
CA VAL A 536 2.74 12.40 -0.89
C VAL A 536 1.77 13.50 -0.52
N ILE A 537 0.94 13.99 -1.47
CA ILE A 537 -0.10 15.00 -1.22
C ILE A 537 -1.11 14.55 -0.15
N TRP A 538 -1.39 13.26 -0.04
CA TRP A 538 -2.32 12.74 0.97
C TRP A 538 -1.83 12.89 2.41
N ASN A 539 -0.54 13.18 2.61
CA ASN A 539 -0.02 13.48 3.96
C ASN A 539 -0.46 14.85 4.47
N PHE A 540 -0.93 15.76 3.62
CA PHE A 540 -1.58 17.01 4.06
C PHE A 540 -2.78 16.74 4.99
N THR A 541 -3.42 15.57 4.89
CA THR A 541 -4.56 15.22 5.75
C THR A 541 -4.16 14.65 7.12
N LYS A 542 -2.90 14.27 7.29
CA LYS A 542 -2.42 13.63 8.53
C LYS A 542 -1.89 14.62 9.56
N TYR A 543 -1.18 15.65 9.10
CA TYR A 543 -0.52 16.64 9.96
C TYR A 543 -0.90 18.04 9.47
N ILE A 544 -1.99 18.55 10.02
CA ILE A 544 -2.58 19.82 9.60
C ILE A 544 -1.97 20.93 10.44
N THR A 545 -1.38 21.91 9.77
CA THR A 545 -0.85 23.15 10.34
C THR A 545 -1.65 24.34 9.78
N GLU A 546 -1.49 25.52 10.37
CA GLU A 546 -2.14 26.74 9.88
C GLU A 546 -1.83 27.01 8.40
N ASN A 547 -0.61 26.67 7.95
CA ASN A 547 -0.18 26.88 6.57
C ASN A 547 -0.69 25.82 5.58
N THR A 548 -1.20 24.67 6.06
CA THR A 548 -1.59 23.55 5.19
C THR A 548 -2.63 23.96 4.14
N LEU A 549 -3.67 24.69 4.57
CA LEU A 549 -4.74 25.11 3.67
C LEU A 549 -4.23 26.09 2.61
N SER A 550 -3.34 27.02 2.98
CA SER A 550 -2.71 27.97 2.07
C SER A 550 -1.90 27.27 0.99
N ILE A 551 -1.08 26.28 1.40
CA ILE A 551 -0.28 25.49 0.46
C ILE A 551 -1.16 24.68 -0.49
N VAL A 552 -2.18 23.99 0.02
CA VAL A 552 -3.10 23.20 -0.82
C VAL A 552 -3.86 24.10 -1.81
N ASN A 553 -4.29 25.28 -1.39
CA ASN A 553 -4.94 26.25 -2.30
C ASN A 553 -3.98 26.77 -3.39
N SER A 554 -2.72 27.00 -3.05
CA SER A 554 -1.68 27.37 -4.02
C SER A 554 -1.49 26.27 -5.08
N LEU A 555 -1.41 25.00 -4.65
CA LEU A 555 -1.29 23.86 -5.56
C LEU A 555 -2.53 23.70 -6.46
N ILE A 556 -3.73 23.94 -5.95
CA ILE A 556 -4.97 23.87 -6.74
C ILE A 556 -4.98 24.96 -7.84
N SER A 557 -4.37 26.12 -7.58
CA SER A 557 -4.32 27.25 -8.52
C SER A 557 -3.18 27.13 -9.54
N ASP A 558 -2.25 26.21 -9.35
CA ASP A 558 -1.09 26.00 -10.21
C ASP A 558 -1.38 24.95 -11.29
N SER A 559 -1.29 25.34 -12.55
CA SER A 559 -1.58 24.49 -13.71
C SER A 559 -0.70 23.24 -13.81
N ARG A 560 0.49 23.23 -13.20
CA ARG A 560 1.39 22.06 -13.15
C ARG A 560 0.75 20.85 -12.47
N PHE A 561 -0.21 21.10 -11.57
CA PHE A 561 -0.91 20.06 -10.78
C PHE A 561 -2.29 19.70 -11.32
N GLU A 562 -2.64 20.07 -12.55
CA GLU A 562 -3.95 19.75 -13.15
C GLU A 562 -4.29 18.27 -13.08
N ALA A 563 -3.30 17.38 -13.29
CA ALA A 563 -3.50 15.93 -13.21
C ALA A 563 -3.82 15.40 -11.79
N MET A 564 -3.58 16.20 -10.75
CA MET A 564 -3.86 15.89 -9.33
C MET A 564 -5.01 16.74 -8.77
N LEU A 565 -5.66 17.55 -9.58
CA LEU A 565 -6.63 18.57 -9.13
C LEU A 565 -7.78 17.96 -8.31
N LEU A 566 -8.30 16.80 -8.71
CA LEU A 566 -9.39 16.13 -8.00
C LEU A 566 -8.95 15.67 -6.60
N ASP A 567 -7.75 15.11 -6.49
CA ASP A 567 -7.20 14.68 -5.21
C ASP A 567 -6.93 15.89 -4.30
N LEU A 568 -6.35 16.96 -4.83
CA LEU A 568 -6.10 18.20 -4.09
C LEU A 568 -7.39 18.84 -3.57
N LYS A 569 -8.47 18.84 -4.36
CA LYS A 569 -9.78 19.32 -3.92
C LYS A 569 -10.36 18.46 -2.79
N SER A 570 -10.20 17.14 -2.87
CA SER A 570 -10.60 16.19 -1.82
C SER A 570 -9.79 16.40 -0.53
N ILE A 571 -8.48 16.56 -0.67
CA ILE A 571 -7.57 16.87 0.45
C ILE A 571 -7.96 18.18 1.10
N ARG A 572 -8.21 19.24 0.32
CA ARG A 572 -8.68 20.55 0.83
C ARG A 572 -9.91 20.40 1.72
N SER A 573 -10.91 19.68 1.24
CA SER A 573 -12.15 19.44 1.98
C SER A 573 -11.87 18.71 3.31
N THR A 574 -10.98 17.72 3.31
CA THR A 574 -10.58 17.00 4.51
C THR A 574 -9.80 17.89 5.49
N VAL A 575 -8.88 18.71 4.98
CA VAL A 575 -8.11 19.67 5.80
C VAL A 575 -9.03 20.67 6.48
N ILE A 576 -10.01 21.23 5.76
CA ILE A 576 -10.99 22.16 6.33
C ILE A 576 -11.79 21.51 7.45
N ARG A 577 -12.29 20.29 7.24
CA ARG A 577 -13.00 19.53 8.28
C ARG A 577 -12.15 19.31 9.54
N ASN A 578 -10.92 18.90 9.33
CA ASN A 578 -10.03 18.61 10.46
C ASN A 578 -9.63 19.88 11.21
N LEU A 579 -9.39 20.99 10.50
CA LEU A 579 -9.18 22.30 11.15
C LEU A 579 -10.38 22.71 12.00
N ALA A 580 -11.58 22.56 11.46
CA ALA A 580 -12.81 22.84 12.21
C ALA A 580 -12.95 21.94 13.45
N LEU A 581 -12.54 20.69 13.38
CA LEU A 581 -12.55 19.76 14.52
C LEU A 581 -11.47 20.08 15.57
N ILE A 582 -10.28 20.51 15.15
CA ILE A 582 -9.18 20.89 16.06
C ILE A 582 -9.54 22.16 16.85
N THR A 583 -10.23 23.09 16.22
CA THR A 583 -10.69 24.33 16.84
C THR A 583 -12.03 24.19 17.56
N PHE A 584 -12.65 23.01 17.50
CA PHE A 584 -13.91 22.72 18.17
C PHE A 584 -13.69 22.63 19.69
N ASN A 585 -14.07 23.70 20.38
CA ASN A 585 -14.24 23.66 21.81
C ASN A 585 -15.67 23.24 22.11
N ALA A 586 -15.85 22.26 22.99
CA ALA A 586 -17.18 21.92 23.47
C ALA A 586 -17.81 23.17 24.10
N PRO A 587 -19.02 23.59 23.68
CA PRO A 587 -19.63 24.81 24.19
C PRO A 587 -19.83 24.73 25.70
N SER A 588 -19.49 25.82 26.36
CA SER A 588 -19.83 25.98 27.80
C SER A 588 -21.34 26.07 27.98
N PRO A 589 -21.86 25.86 29.21
CA PRO A 589 -23.29 26.08 29.52
C PRO A 589 -23.78 27.46 29.11
N GLU A 590 -22.93 28.50 29.28
CA GLU A 590 -23.24 29.87 28.90
C GLU A 590 -23.31 30.03 27.38
N GLU A 591 -22.41 29.40 26.65
CA GLU A 591 -22.43 29.37 25.16
C GLU A 591 -23.65 28.62 24.63
N ILE A 592 -24.10 27.55 25.34
CA ILE A 592 -25.34 26.84 25.01
C ILE A 592 -26.54 27.74 25.20
N VAL A 593 -26.60 28.51 26.30
CA VAL A 593 -27.66 29.50 26.54
C VAL A 593 -27.64 30.58 25.46
N ASN A 594 -26.46 31.13 25.14
CA ASN A 594 -26.29 32.08 24.06
C ASN A 594 -26.70 31.50 22.70
N PHE A 595 -26.44 30.24 22.47
CA PHE A 595 -26.89 29.55 21.27
C PHE A 595 -28.41 29.49 21.17
N LEU A 596 -29.08 29.16 22.28
CA LEU A 596 -30.53 29.12 22.36
C LEU A 596 -31.14 30.53 22.25
N ASP A 597 -30.55 31.53 22.88
CA ASP A 597 -30.99 32.93 22.85
C ASP A 597 -30.79 33.59 21.46
N ASN A 598 -29.88 33.04 20.64
CA ASN A 598 -29.62 33.48 19.28
C ASN A 598 -30.25 32.59 18.19
N ASP A 599 -31.32 31.88 18.50
CA ASP A 599 -31.99 30.95 17.57
C ASP A 599 -31.06 29.88 16.97
N GLY A 600 -30.08 29.43 17.72
CA GLY A 600 -29.12 28.42 17.25
C GLY A 600 -28.06 28.91 16.28
N VAL A 601 -27.88 30.22 16.11
CA VAL A 601 -26.94 30.78 15.09
C VAL A 601 -25.74 31.40 15.78
N ILE A 602 -24.70 30.59 16.01
CA ILE A 602 -23.39 31.09 16.46
C ILE A 602 -22.26 30.76 15.44
N THR A 603 -22.54 29.97 14.41
CA THR A 603 -21.62 29.58 13.36
C THR A 603 -22.24 29.83 11.97
N VAL A 604 -21.44 29.82 10.92
CA VAL A 604 -21.96 29.84 9.54
C VAL A 604 -22.82 28.60 9.24
N GLU A 605 -22.47 27.44 9.81
CA GLU A 605 -23.26 26.22 9.68
C GLU A 605 -24.63 26.35 10.37
N GLY A 606 -24.69 26.95 11.57
CA GLY A 606 -25.95 27.29 12.25
C GLY A 606 -26.78 28.26 11.43
N LEU A 607 -26.17 29.30 10.84
CA LEU A 607 -26.84 30.23 9.94
C LEU A 607 -27.39 29.49 8.70
N ARG A 608 -26.61 28.60 8.09
CA ARG A 608 -27.05 27.79 6.93
C ARG A 608 -28.23 26.89 7.30
N SER A 609 -28.18 26.22 8.43
CA SER A 609 -29.25 25.35 8.90
C SER A 609 -30.55 26.14 9.13
N LEU A 610 -30.45 27.32 9.77
CA LEU A 610 -31.60 28.18 9.99
C LEU A 610 -32.21 28.67 8.67
N ILE A 611 -31.39 29.12 7.71
CA ILE A 611 -31.88 29.57 6.40
C ILE A 611 -32.59 28.43 5.65
N LEU A 612 -32.04 27.21 5.70
CA LEU A 612 -32.71 26.04 5.10
C LEU A 612 -34.05 25.72 5.76
N GLU A 613 -34.14 25.88 7.08
CA GLU A 613 -35.39 25.71 7.80
C GLU A 613 -36.42 26.78 7.39
N GLU A 614 -36.01 28.03 7.32
CA GLU A 614 -36.88 29.13 6.87
C GLU A 614 -37.32 28.98 5.39
N LEU A 615 -36.43 28.44 4.55
CA LEU A 615 -36.82 28.09 3.17
C LEU A 615 -37.84 26.95 3.11
N LYS A 616 -37.71 25.95 3.99
CA LYS A 616 -38.73 24.87 4.09
C LYS A 616 -40.06 25.40 4.57
N ILE A 617 -40.06 26.27 5.59
CA ILE A 617 -41.28 26.92 6.07
C ILE A 617 -41.89 27.76 4.97
N PHE A 618 -41.05 28.52 4.24
CA PHE A 618 -41.52 29.29 3.09
C PHE A 618 -42.14 28.40 1.99
N GLN A 619 -41.61 27.26 1.70
CA GLN A 619 -42.19 26.28 0.80
C GLN A 619 -43.55 25.76 1.30
N ILE A 620 -43.69 25.52 2.60
CA ILE A 620 -44.96 25.12 3.20
C ILE A 620 -46.01 26.26 3.05
N ASP A 621 -45.62 27.51 3.32
CA ASP A 621 -46.49 28.67 3.16
C ASP A 621 -46.93 28.85 1.69
N LEU A 622 -46.02 28.61 0.73
CA LEU A 622 -46.36 28.66 -0.71
C LEU A 622 -47.37 27.55 -1.11
N ASN A 623 -47.35 26.43 -0.44
CA ASN A 623 -48.24 25.30 -0.71
C ASN A 623 -49.56 25.39 0.10
N SER A 624 -49.60 26.26 1.13
CA SER A 624 -50.84 26.42 1.92
C SER A 624 -51.89 27.18 1.11
N SER A 625 -53.13 26.78 1.23
CA SER A 625 -54.24 27.37 0.50
C SER A 625 -54.67 28.78 1.00
N GLU A 626 -54.05 29.28 2.06
CA GLU A 626 -54.41 30.55 2.71
C GLU A 626 -53.90 31.78 1.98
N THR A 627 -52.94 31.61 1.08
CA THR A 627 -52.36 32.74 0.32
C THR A 627 -52.15 32.39 -1.14
N THR A 628 -52.47 33.31 -2.05
CA THR A 628 -52.12 33.22 -3.47
C THR A 628 -50.61 33.40 -3.70
N SER A 629 -49.86 32.72 -2.88
CA SER A 629 -48.43 33.01 -2.64
C SER A 629 -47.57 32.68 -3.85
N LYS A 630 -47.89 31.64 -4.60
CA LYS A 630 -47.13 31.28 -5.82
C LYS A 630 -47.28 32.34 -6.93
N ASN A 631 -48.39 33.08 -6.98
CA ASN A 631 -48.62 34.13 -7.99
C ASN A 631 -47.59 35.26 -7.91
N ILE A 632 -46.87 35.45 -6.80
CA ILE A 632 -45.80 36.46 -6.69
C ILE A 632 -44.62 36.18 -7.61
N PHE A 633 -44.49 34.96 -8.12
CA PHE A 633 -43.46 34.50 -9.05
C PHE A 633 -43.89 34.60 -10.54
N TYR A 634 -45.09 35.14 -10.79
CA TYR A 634 -45.67 35.27 -12.14
C TYR A 634 -46.16 36.68 -12.43
N ASN A 635 -45.94 37.11 -13.64
CA ASN A 635 -46.60 38.28 -14.20
C ASN A 635 -47.99 37.87 -14.70
N LEU A 636 -49.03 38.43 -14.07
CA LEU A 636 -50.39 38.16 -14.38
C LEU A 636 -50.86 39.08 -15.49
N GLN A 637 -51.24 38.49 -16.65
CA GLN A 637 -51.78 39.26 -17.76
C GLN A 637 -53.32 39.15 -17.79
N TYR A 638 -53.98 40.30 -17.76
CA TYR A 638 -55.45 40.41 -17.81
C TYR A 638 -55.88 41.01 -19.14
N LYS A 639 -56.85 40.35 -19.75
CA LYS A 639 -57.57 40.87 -20.93
C LYS A 639 -59.04 40.99 -20.60
N THR A 640 -59.63 42.21 -20.71
CA THR A 640 -61.03 42.51 -20.37
C THR A 640 -61.46 41.95 -18.98
N ALA A 641 -60.64 42.25 -17.95
CA ALA A 641 -60.81 41.79 -16.57
C ALA A 641 -60.77 40.24 -16.35
N LYS A 642 -60.44 39.47 -17.39
CA LYS A 642 -60.17 38.04 -17.25
C LYS A 642 -58.66 37.77 -17.33
N LEU A 643 -58.16 36.92 -16.40
CA LEU A 643 -56.78 36.46 -16.42
C LEU A 643 -56.58 35.58 -17.68
N VAL A 644 -55.59 35.93 -18.51
CA VAL A 644 -55.33 35.28 -19.80
C VAL A 644 -54.04 34.45 -19.74
N GLU A 645 -53.01 34.90 -19.00
CA GLU A 645 -51.72 34.22 -18.99
C GLU A 645 -51.00 34.44 -17.67
N PHE A 646 -50.29 33.41 -17.21
CA PHE A 646 -49.31 33.44 -16.15
C PHE A 646 -47.91 33.33 -16.77
N LYS A 647 -47.19 34.44 -16.87
CA LYS A 647 -45.83 34.42 -17.37
C LYS A 647 -44.88 34.46 -16.18
N ARG A 648 -44.03 33.42 -16.06
CA ARG A 648 -43.04 33.39 -14.99
C ARG A 648 -42.14 34.61 -14.96
N LEU A 649 -41.66 35.00 -13.81
CA LEU A 649 -40.62 36.00 -13.63
C LEU A 649 -39.27 35.53 -14.14
N GLY A 650 -38.37 36.47 -14.40
CA GLY A 650 -36.96 36.18 -14.62
C GLY A 650 -36.27 35.76 -13.33
N GLU A 651 -35.09 35.17 -13.46
CA GLU A 651 -34.29 34.65 -12.33
C GLU A 651 -34.03 35.71 -11.27
N VAL A 652 -33.50 36.88 -11.68
CA VAL A 652 -33.17 37.98 -10.76
C VAL A 652 -34.44 38.49 -10.02
N GLU A 653 -35.54 38.70 -10.74
CA GLU A 653 -36.76 39.23 -10.12
C GLU A 653 -37.39 38.22 -9.17
N ALA A 654 -37.43 36.92 -9.53
CA ALA A 654 -37.90 35.86 -8.66
C ALA A 654 -37.03 35.71 -7.40
N THR A 655 -35.70 35.81 -7.56
CA THR A 655 -34.76 35.78 -6.45
C THR A 655 -34.94 36.95 -5.47
N LEU A 656 -35.22 38.16 -6.00
CA LEU A 656 -35.53 39.31 -5.16
C LEU A 656 -36.82 39.09 -4.34
N ARG A 657 -37.84 38.43 -4.93
CA ARG A 657 -39.06 38.05 -4.14
C ARG A 657 -38.75 37.11 -2.99
N VAL A 658 -37.85 36.16 -3.20
CA VAL A 658 -37.40 35.25 -2.14
C VAL A 658 -36.65 36.06 -1.08
N ALA A 659 -35.70 36.93 -1.48
CA ALA A 659 -34.94 37.75 -0.55
C ALA A 659 -35.84 38.64 0.32
N ASP A 660 -36.86 39.27 -0.28
CA ASP A 660 -37.81 40.13 0.47
C ASP A 660 -38.63 39.31 1.49
N ARG A 661 -39.06 38.12 1.11
CA ARG A 661 -39.80 37.23 2.06
C ARG A 661 -38.93 36.76 3.18
N LEU A 662 -37.69 36.30 2.90
CA LEU A 662 -36.76 35.91 3.91
C LEU A 662 -36.32 37.05 4.82
N ARG A 663 -36.21 38.29 4.28
CA ARG A 663 -35.91 39.46 5.08
C ARG A 663 -36.95 39.71 6.16
N LEU A 664 -38.24 39.65 5.82
CA LEU A 664 -39.34 39.80 6.78
C LEU A 664 -39.30 38.76 7.92
N ARG A 665 -38.79 37.56 7.64
CA ARG A 665 -38.71 36.45 8.59
C ARG A 665 -37.44 36.46 9.46
N LEU A 666 -36.36 37.11 8.95
CA LEU A 666 -35.04 37.00 9.53
C LEU A 666 -34.54 38.28 10.23
N GLU A 667 -35.10 39.45 9.88
CA GLU A 667 -34.68 40.71 10.50
C GLU A 667 -34.86 40.74 12.04
N HIS A 668 -35.94 40.16 12.56
CA HIS A 668 -36.16 40.08 13.99
C HIS A 668 -35.19 39.15 14.73
N LYS A 669 -34.50 38.23 13.97
CA LYS A 669 -33.45 37.36 14.46
C LYS A 669 -32.05 37.99 14.36
N GLY A 670 -31.98 39.25 14.01
CA GLY A 670 -30.72 39.99 13.81
C GLY A 670 -29.92 39.54 12.60
N ILE A 671 -30.58 38.91 11.60
CA ILE A 671 -29.95 38.48 10.35
C ILE A 671 -30.26 39.47 9.25
N THR A 672 -29.22 40.04 8.66
CA THR A 672 -29.34 40.96 7.52
C THR A 672 -29.37 40.18 6.22
N VAL A 673 -30.40 40.35 5.41
CA VAL A 673 -30.54 39.77 4.09
C VAL A 673 -30.21 40.80 3.03
N THR A 674 -29.17 40.59 2.25
CA THR A 674 -28.71 41.51 1.20
C THR A 674 -28.78 40.83 -0.16
N PRO A 675 -29.73 41.18 -1.03
CA PRO A 675 -29.75 40.71 -2.41
C PRO A 675 -28.65 41.38 -3.23
N GLU A 676 -28.17 40.71 -4.29
CA GLU A 676 -27.20 41.24 -5.24
C GLU A 676 -25.92 41.81 -4.59
N HIS A 677 -25.43 41.18 -3.57
CA HIS A 677 -24.29 41.67 -2.79
C HIS A 677 -22.97 41.56 -3.58
N GLN A 678 -22.29 42.69 -3.74
CA GLN A 678 -20.93 42.71 -4.31
C GLN A 678 -19.91 42.23 -3.29
N LEU A 679 -19.24 41.11 -3.62
CA LEU A 679 -18.10 40.56 -2.91
C LEU A 679 -16.78 41.09 -3.51
N GLN A 680 -15.62 40.69 -2.94
CA GLN A 680 -14.31 41.01 -3.48
C GLN A 680 -14.16 40.55 -4.95
N ASN A 681 -13.34 41.24 -5.74
CA ASN A 681 -13.07 40.96 -7.15
C ASN A 681 -14.28 41.18 -8.10
N ALA A 682 -15.18 42.07 -7.78
CA ALA A 682 -16.38 42.35 -8.55
C ALA A 682 -17.35 41.14 -8.72
N ASN A 683 -17.20 40.14 -7.92
CA ASN A 683 -18.12 39.01 -7.87
C ASN A 683 -19.42 39.43 -7.18
N ARG A 684 -20.57 39.18 -7.86
CA ARG A 684 -21.89 39.52 -7.36
C ARG A 684 -22.64 38.24 -7.00
N CYS A 685 -22.96 38.08 -5.73
CA CYS A 685 -23.75 36.96 -5.22
C CYS A 685 -25.23 37.34 -5.18
N ASP A 686 -26.10 36.40 -5.50
CA ASP A 686 -27.54 36.66 -5.61
C ASP A 686 -28.19 37.06 -4.27
N ILE A 687 -27.91 36.33 -3.19
CA ILE A 687 -28.35 36.68 -1.83
C ILE A 687 -27.23 36.39 -0.85
N THR A 688 -27.03 37.26 0.12
CA THR A 688 -26.21 37.00 1.29
C THR A 688 -27.01 37.18 2.58
N PHE A 689 -26.72 36.33 3.54
CA PHE A 689 -27.25 36.43 4.92
C PHE A 689 -26.07 36.71 5.84
N SER A 690 -26.16 37.71 6.70
CA SER A 690 -25.10 38.00 7.64
C SER A 690 -25.64 38.28 9.04
N LYS A 691 -24.93 37.76 10.04
CA LYS A 691 -25.17 38.01 11.47
C LYS A 691 -23.86 38.36 12.14
N ILE A 692 -23.87 39.31 13.04
CA ILE A 692 -22.70 39.65 13.87
C ILE A 692 -22.86 38.94 15.20
N ILE A 693 -21.88 38.10 15.55
CA ILE A 693 -21.85 37.33 16.78
C ILE A 693 -20.46 37.50 17.38
N ASP A 694 -20.40 37.94 18.65
CA ASP A 694 -19.13 38.20 19.35
C ASP A 694 -18.15 39.10 18.55
N ASN A 695 -18.67 40.17 17.98
CA ASN A 695 -17.96 41.10 17.08
C ASN A 695 -17.40 40.46 15.80
N GLN A 696 -17.75 39.24 15.49
CA GLN A 696 -17.38 38.59 14.21
C GLN A 696 -18.60 38.54 13.27
N ARG A 697 -18.39 38.90 12.05
CA ARG A 697 -19.40 38.75 10.99
C ARG A 697 -19.42 37.31 10.51
N LYS A 698 -20.54 36.63 10.63
CA LYS A 698 -20.83 35.37 9.95
C LYS A 698 -21.61 35.67 8.68
N LEU A 699 -21.19 35.09 7.57
CA LEU A 699 -21.74 35.33 6.25
C LEU A 699 -22.12 34.02 5.59
N LEU A 700 -23.34 33.90 5.12
CA LEU A 700 -23.78 32.80 4.27
C LEU A 700 -24.09 33.31 2.89
N VAL A 701 -23.66 32.63 1.85
CA VAL A 701 -23.90 32.99 0.46
C VAL A 701 -24.91 32.01 -0.15
N LEU A 702 -25.81 32.55 -0.97
CA LEU A 702 -26.80 31.81 -1.73
C LEU A 702 -26.72 32.18 -3.20
N GLU A 703 -26.48 31.18 -4.05
CA GLU A 703 -26.56 31.31 -5.51
C GLU A 703 -27.86 30.74 -6.01
N SER A 704 -28.59 31.55 -6.78
CA SER A 704 -29.93 31.25 -7.30
C SER A 704 -29.89 30.92 -8.79
N LYS A 705 -30.58 29.89 -9.21
CA LYS A 705 -30.79 29.59 -10.64
C LYS A 705 -32.25 29.24 -10.92
N GLY A 706 -32.77 29.74 -12.03
CA GLY A 706 -34.00 29.21 -12.58
C GLY A 706 -33.74 27.81 -13.21
N GLN A 707 -34.70 26.90 -13.14
CA GLN A 707 -34.54 25.56 -13.73
C GLN A 707 -34.11 25.54 -15.19
N TRP A 708 -34.43 26.62 -15.94
CA TRP A 708 -34.08 26.77 -17.35
C TRP A 708 -32.64 27.23 -17.61
N HIS A 709 -31.89 27.61 -16.57
CA HIS A 709 -30.57 28.17 -16.76
C HIS A 709 -29.58 27.13 -17.29
N SER A 710 -28.74 27.52 -18.27
CA SER A 710 -27.77 26.59 -18.91
C SER A 710 -26.78 25.99 -17.94
N GLU A 711 -26.38 26.73 -16.92
CA GLU A 711 -25.41 26.28 -15.90
C GLU A 711 -26.04 25.61 -14.68
N LEU A 712 -27.32 25.25 -14.75
CA LEU A 712 -28.08 24.61 -13.66
C LEU A 712 -27.32 23.48 -12.95
N TYR A 713 -26.62 22.65 -13.69
CA TYR A 713 -25.91 21.50 -13.15
C TYR A 713 -24.51 21.79 -12.65
N ASN A 714 -23.92 22.93 -13.02
CA ASN A 714 -22.52 23.25 -12.72
C ASN A 714 -22.37 24.42 -11.76
N ALA A 715 -23.37 25.30 -11.62
CA ALA A 715 -23.25 26.54 -10.86
C ALA A 715 -22.95 26.34 -9.36
N ALA A 716 -23.40 25.23 -8.77
CA ALA A 716 -23.05 24.87 -7.40
C ALA A 716 -21.52 24.77 -7.18
N THR A 717 -20.79 24.23 -8.15
CA THR A 717 -19.33 24.07 -8.11
C THR A 717 -18.61 25.30 -8.63
N THR A 718 -18.94 25.79 -9.82
CA THR A 718 -18.19 26.81 -10.54
C THR A 718 -18.47 28.25 -10.06
N GLN A 719 -19.68 28.49 -9.56
CA GLN A 719 -20.06 29.83 -9.08
C GLN A 719 -20.11 29.89 -7.56
N LEU A 720 -20.94 29.07 -6.93
CA LEU A 720 -21.10 29.12 -5.48
C LEU A 720 -19.82 28.70 -4.74
N SER A 721 -19.28 27.54 -5.04
CA SER A 721 -18.10 27.02 -4.32
C SER A 721 -16.82 27.78 -4.67
N GLU A 722 -16.53 27.99 -5.97
CA GLU A 722 -15.24 28.52 -6.40
C GLU A 722 -15.14 30.05 -6.37
N ARG A 723 -16.27 30.77 -6.37
CA ARG A 723 -16.26 32.24 -6.44
C ARG A 723 -16.81 32.94 -5.21
N TYR A 724 -17.89 32.42 -4.60
CA TYR A 724 -18.62 33.17 -3.58
C TYR A 724 -18.36 32.62 -2.15
N SER A 725 -18.39 31.33 -1.94
CA SER A 725 -18.20 30.76 -0.62
C SER A 725 -16.75 30.81 -0.11
N ILE A 726 -15.80 31.13 -0.99
CA ILE A 726 -14.38 31.35 -0.61
C ILE A 726 -14.17 32.59 0.26
N HIS A 727 -15.21 33.45 0.43
CA HIS A 727 -15.12 34.62 1.31
C HIS A 727 -14.77 34.17 2.75
N PRO A 728 -13.78 34.79 3.44
CA PRO A 728 -13.32 34.35 4.75
C PRO A 728 -14.44 34.17 5.78
N HIS A 729 -15.43 35.04 5.78
CA HIS A 729 -16.58 35.00 6.70
C HIS A 729 -17.65 33.99 6.30
N ALA A 730 -17.56 33.35 5.12
CA ALA A 730 -18.50 32.34 4.65
C ALA A 730 -18.02 30.92 4.95
N GLU A 731 -16.78 30.74 5.38
CA GLU A 731 -16.21 29.44 5.78
C GLU A 731 -16.46 28.34 4.74
N GLN A 732 -16.41 28.70 3.45
CA GLN A 732 -16.68 27.85 2.28
C GLN A 732 -18.09 27.24 2.25
N GLN A 733 -19.02 27.78 3.02
CA GLN A 733 -20.39 27.29 3.09
C GLN A 733 -21.34 28.12 2.25
N GLY A 734 -22.36 27.47 1.69
CA GLY A 734 -23.34 28.12 0.85
C GLY A 734 -24.61 27.31 0.64
N ILE A 735 -25.60 27.94 0.03
CA ILE A 735 -26.83 27.29 -0.41
C ILE A 735 -26.95 27.47 -1.93
N TYR A 736 -27.03 26.38 -2.64
CA TYR A 736 -27.42 26.38 -4.06
C TYR A 736 -28.92 26.29 -4.15
N PHE A 737 -29.52 27.39 -4.59
CA PHE A 737 -30.97 27.61 -4.63
C PHE A 737 -31.51 27.52 -6.04
N VAL A 738 -32.53 26.71 -6.28
CA VAL A 738 -33.13 26.53 -7.60
C VAL A 738 -34.63 26.80 -7.53
N LEU A 739 -35.11 27.59 -8.49
CA LEU A 739 -36.52 27.88 -8.66
C LEU A 739 -37.13 26.92 -9.67
N TRP A 740 -38.12 26.14 -9.23
CA TRP A 740 -38.87 25.18 -10.04
C TRP A 740 -40.25 25.73 -10.44
N PHE A 741 -40.47 25.92 -11.73
CA PHE A 741 -41.70 26.45 -12.28
C PHE A 741 -42.62 25.41 -12.94
N GLY A 742 -42.32 24.13 -12.75
CA GLY A 742 -43.09 23.01 -13.25
C GLY A 742 -42.41 22.22 -14.37
N ALA A 743 -43.00 21.08 -14.69
CA ALA A 743 -42.46 20.13 -15.66
C ALA A 743 -42.56 20.64 -17.12
N ASP A 744 -43.45 21.58 -17.41
CA ASP A 744 -43.62 22.15 -18.74
C ASP A 744 -42.58 23.22 -19.11
N GLU A 745 -41.82 23.72 -18.12
CA GLU A 745 -40.76 24.71 -18.35
C GLU A 745 -39.47 23.96 -18.71
N LYS A 746 -38.58 24.62 -19.48
CA LYS A 746 -37.28 24.05 -19.83
C LYS A 746 -36.44 23.75 -18.59
N VAL A 747 -35.61 22.71 -18.69
CA VAL A 747 -34.57 22.41 -17.70
C VAL A 747 -33.20 22.46 -18.37
N ALA A 748 -32.29 23.27 -17.85
CA ALA A 748 -30.95 23.49 -18.42
C ALA A 748 -30.99 23.78 -19.94
N ASN A 749 -31.86 24.71 -20.39
CA ASN A 749 -32.14 25.02 -21.78
C ASN A 749 -32.81 23.91 -22.63
N SER A 750 -33.02 22.72 -22.09
CA SER A 750 -33.67 21.62 -22.80
C SER A 750 -35.16 21.64 -22.60
N THR A 751 -35.92 21.57 -23.71
CA THR A 751 -37.39 21.39 -23.70
C THR A 751 -37.79 19.93 -23.53
N LYS A 752 -36.88 19.00 -23.79
CA LYS A 752 -37.12 17.54 -23.59
C LYS A 752 -36.28 17.07 -22.42
N HIS A 753 -36.87 17.01 -21.25
CA HIS A 753 -36.28 16.48 -20.04
C HIS A 753 -37.24 15.48 -19.40
N GLY A 754 -36.77 14.57 -18.61
CA GLY A 754 -37.62 13.55 -17.96
C GLY A 754 -37.97 13.90 -16.50
N ILE A 755 -37.79 15.15 -16.09
CA ILE A 755 -37.97 15.58 -14.70
C ILE A 755 -39.39 16.08 -14.50
N SER A 756 -40.09 15.47 -13.54
CA SER A 756 -41.51 15.71 -13.27
C SER A 756 -41.79 16.55 -12.03
N SER A 757 -40.82 16.72 -11.13
CA SER A 757 -41.03 17.43 -9.86
C SER A 757 -39.78 18.13 -9.37
N ALA A 758 -39.99 19.14 -8.49
CA ALA A 758 -38.92 19.82 -7.77
C ALA A 758 -38.06 18.85 -6.94
N GLN A 759 -38.67 17.85 -6.35
CA GLN A 759 -37.99 16.84 -5.56
C GLN A 759 -37.05 15.96 -6.43
N GLU A 760 -37.53 15.54 -7.59
CA GLU A 760 -36.70 14.77 -8.54
C GLU A 760 -35.52 15.59 -9.06
N LEU A 761 -35.73 16.88 -9.36
CA LEU A 761 -34.63 17.79 -9.73
C LEU A 761 -33.61 17.90 -8.60
N LYS A 762 -34.09 18.08 -7.37
CA LYS A 762 -33.21 18.14 -6.18
C LYS A 762 -32.35 16.87 -6.06
N GLU A 763 -32.95 15.70 -6.20
CA GLU A 763 -32.20 14.43 -6.10
C GLU A 763 -31.13 14.26 -7.19
N ILE A 764 -31.41 14.77 -8.39
CA ILE A 764 -30.43 14.77 -9.50
C ILE A 764 -29.27 15.70 -9.15
N LEU A 765 -29.53 16.90 -8.67
CA LEU A 765 -28.53 17.88 -8.29
C LEU A 765 -27.70 17.39 -7.09
N ASP A 766 -28.33 16.81 -6.07
CA ASP A 766 -27.66 16.22 -4.90
C ASP A 766 -26.71 15.06 -5.30
N LYS A 767 -27.10 14.27 -6.32
CA LYS A 767 -26.24 13.20 -6.85
C LYS A 767 -25.04 13.72 -7.66
N GLN A 768 -25.20 14.86 -8.30
CA GLN A 768 -24.15 15.48 -9.10
C GLN A 768 -23.16 16.32 -8.25
N LEU A 769 -23.59 16.72 -7.05
CA LEU A 769 -22.73 17.49 -6.15
C LEU A 769 -21.51 16.65 -5.76
N PRO A 770 -20.27 17.14 -6.00
CA PRO A 770 -19.04 16.48 -5.59
C PRO A 770 -19.06 16.13 -4.11
N ILE A 771 -18.46 14.96 -3.78
CA ILE A 771 -18.47 14.46 -2.40
C ILE A 771 -17.76 15.40 -1.43
N GLU A 772 -16.80 16.18 -1.92
CA GLU A 772 -16.03 17.18 -1.19
C GLU A 772 -16.88 18.38 -0.73
N LEU A 773 -17.95 18.68 -1.47
CA LEU A 773 -18.85 19.80 -1.20
C LEU A 773 -20.06 19.39 -0.35
N LYS A 774 -20.27 18.09 -0.13
CA LYS A 774 -21.33 17.58 0.73
C LYS A 774 -21.09 17.98 2.18
N GLY A 775 -22.07 18.64 2.76
CA GLY A 775 -21.97 19.21 4.13
C GLY A 775 -21.40 20.63 4.17
N LEU A 776 -20.88 21.17 3.06
CA LEU A 776 -20.51 22.59 2.91
C LEU A 776 -21.54 23.35 2.08
N ILE A 777 -22.06 22.73 1.03
CA ILE A 777 -23.10 23.29 0.17
C ILE A 777 -24.34 22.41 0.25
N ASP A 778 -25.47 23.04 0.56
CA ASP A 778 -26.77 22.42 0.49
C ASP A 778 -27.55 22.85 -0.74
N ILE A 779 -28.30 21.94 -1.34
CA ILE A 779 -29.17 22.20 -2.48
C ILE A 779 -30.60 22.34 -2.00
N PHE A 780 -31.24 23.47 -2.34
CA PHE A 780 -32.64 23.70 -2.08
C PHE A 780 -33.37 24.03 -3.37
N VAL A 781 -34.40 23.28 -3.70
CA VAL A 781 -35.28 23.53 -4.87
C VAL A 781 -36.63 24.02 -4.36
N LEU A 782 -36.94 25.28 -4.64
CA LEU A 782 -38.20 25.90 -4.29
C LEU A 782 -39.23 25.63 -5.39
N ASP A 783 -40.29 24.91 -5.06
CA ASP A 783 -41.41 24.66 -5.96
C ASP A 783 -42.38 25.85 -5.98
N VAL A 784 -42.35 26.58 -7.08
CA VAL A 784 -43.23 27.70 -7.36
C VAL A 784 -44.17 27.40 -8.52
N SER A 785 -44.27 26.13 -8.94
CA SER A 785 -45.21 25.71 -10.02
C SER A 785 -46.68 25.98 -9.64
N LEU A 786 -47.49 26.43 -10.58
CA LEU A 786 -48.91 26.72 -10.38
C LEU A 786 -49.77 25.47 -10.42
#